data_89477671e18ed03abcbcdf2a4213ce25
#
_entry.id   89477671e18ed03abcbcdf2a4213ce25
#
_cell.length_a   1.000
_cell.length_b   1.000
_cell.length_c   1.000
_cell.angle_alpha   90.00
_cell.angle_beta   90.00
_cell.angle_gamma   90.00
#
_symmetry.space_group_name_H-M   'P 1'
#
loop_
_entity.id
_entity.type
_entity.pdbx_description
1 polymer ?
#
loop_
_entity_poly.entity_id
_entity_poly.type
_entity_poly.pdbx_seq_one_letter_code
_entity_poly.pdbx_strand_id
1 'polypeptide(L)'
;MRKKLTIGILAHVDAGKTTLSEALLYLSGRIRTLGRVDHKNTYLDTNAVERERGITIFSKQARFSTKNCDFILLDTPGHVDFSAEAERTLALLDYAILVISGADGVQNHTRTLWQLLEYYQVPTFLFVNKTDISIKLSEEMEKELTTALSDRCVAFYETQDKDKLDEKLAFINEAFLENVLAGTPIEVDAIAEQISRRKLFPCLFGSALRMTGVEFLLKTLDTYTLAPAYDGERFGARVYKIARAGATRLTYMKITGGSLAARDEIGYLSPEGKRVVEKVSQIRLYSGEKFEQVDSVAAGEICAVCGLSATYIGQGLGTESDGGAPILEPVLSYRIALPAECDPILYFPKLKELEEEEPSLHLYWNEELHQIEARLMGEMQIDLLKRMIRDRFSVSCELDAGKILYKEKIAGKTVGVGHFEPLRHYAEVQLLLEPQPKGTGLIFDTRLPENSLDTNWQRLILSHLYEKAHRGVLVGAALTDTKITLVAGKAHLKHTEGGDFREATLRAVRHGLMKAGCVLLEPFYKFRLEVPAASVGRAMADLQSRFATFEMESSDGELAVLCGRAPVSELHDYTREVISYTRGAGRLSCIFDGYEPCHNQEEIVASCAYDPEADLDNTPHSVFCAHGAGFVVPWQEVDSYKHLTAEVSAPASAEAILPKASSLAKRYQLSEAALEEIMMREFGPIRRKQYSEPKINAADEPKKRKGKKTVASQNRMVLVDGYNVIFAWDALRELADFSLEKARETLMDILSNYVAYTKTEVTLVFDAYLVKDGVGSDFVKDGYRVVYTKQDQTADAFIEEMMYELGPNYDVKVVTGDRLLQFSAVHSGILRMTAEEFMDEITRVNNEIASFVRRLAENSQ
;
A
#
# COMPACT_ATOMS: atom_id res chain seq x y z
N MET A 1 7.65 -1.19 44.60
CA MET A 1 7.90 -0.19 43.55
C MET A 1 6.87 -0.43 42.48
N ARG A 2 6.18 0.60 41.94
CA ARG A 2 5.22 0.40 40.84
C ARG A 2 5.97 0.02 39.58
N LYS A 3 5.36 -0.85 38.75
CA LYS A 3 5.88 -1.20 37.43
C LYS A 3 5.79 0.02 36.52
N LYS A 4 6.85 0.41 35.82
CA LYS A 4 6.82 1.47 34.81
C LYS A 4 6.64 0.83 33.45
N LEU A 5 5.58 1.23 32.73
CA LEU A 5 5.16 0.62 31.47
C LEU A 5 4.75 1.66 30.43
N THR A 6 5.22 1.48 29.21
CA THR A 6 4.81 2.27 28.05
C THR A 6 3.76 1.48 27.27
N ILE A 7 2.54 2.01 27.16
CA ILE A 7 1.43 1.38 26.44
C ILE A 7 1.02 2.23 25.25
N GLY A 8 0.97 1.62 24.07
CA GLY A 8 0.42 2.25 22.86
C GLY A 8 -1.04 1.89 22.65
N ILE A 9 -1.86 2.85 22.24
CA ILE A 9 -3.21 2.59 21.74
C ILE A 9 -3.21 2.73 20.24
N LEU A 10 -3.54 1.64 19.55
CA LEU A 10 -3.61 1.54 18.10
C LEU A 10 -5.03 1.19 17.68
N ALA A 11 -5.45 1.72 16.57
CA ALA A 11 -6.79 1.47 16.05
C ALA A 11 -6.89 1.87 14.57
N HIS A 12 -7.82 1.25 13.87
CA HIS A 12 -8.34 1.83 12.62
C HIS A 12 -9.10 3.12 12.90
N VAL A 13 -9.23 3.96 11.87
CA VAL A 13 -10.02 5.22 11.93
C VAL A 13 -11.42 4.91 12.49
N ASP A 14 -11.94 5.80 13.32
CA ASP A 14 -13.26 5.71 13.95
C ASP A 14 -13.51 4.51 14.89
N ALA A 15 -12.53 3.65 15.15
CA ALA A 15 -12.72 2.56 16.13
C ALA A 15 -12.89 3.07 17.58
N GLY A 16 -12.65 4.37 17.82
CA GLY A 16 -12.84 5.01 19.13
C GLY A 16 -11.60 5.04 20.01
N LYS A 17 -10.41 5.08 19.38
CA LYS A 17 -9.11 5.15 20.04
C LYS A 17 -8.99 6.30 21.03
N THR A 18 -9.18 7.55 20.57
CA THR A 18 -9.08 8.75 21.44
C THR A 18 -10.13 8.73 22.55
N THR A 19 -11.34 8.20 22.27
CA THR A 19 -12.38 8.04 23.30
C THR A 19 -11.94 7.05 24.40
N LEU A 20 -11.27 5.95 24.02
CA LEU A 20 -10.73 5.01 25.01
C LEU A 20 -9.57 5.61 25.80
N SER A 21 -8.67 6.36 25.15
CA SER A 21 -7.58 7.09 25.81
C SER A 21 -8.12 8.05 26.88
N GLU A 22 -9.12 8.86 26.52
CA GLU A 22 -9.80 9.79 27.46
C GLU A 22 -10.47 9.04 28.62
N ALA A 23 -11.14 7.91 28.33
CA ALA A 23 -11.80 7.09 29.34
C ALA A 23 -10.80 6.51 30.36
N LEU A 24 -9.64 6.02 29.92
CA LEU A 24 -8.56 5.53 30.78
C LEU A 24 -7.99 6.65 31.68
N LEU A 25 -7.76 7.85 31.10
CA LEU A 25 -7.28 9.01 31.84
C LEU A 25 -8.30 9.52 32.85
N TYR A 26 -9.59 9.43 32.56
CA TYR A 26 -10.67 9.80 33.48
C TYR A 26 -10.78 8.81 34.65
N LEU A 27 -10.80 7.49 34.37
CA LEU A 27 -10.87 6.46 35.42
C LEU A 27 -9.66 6.46 36.35
N SER A 28 -8.48 6.77 35.80
CA SER A 28 -7.25 6.91 36.62
C SER A 28 -7.20 8.22 37.43
N GLY A 29 -8.21 9.10 37.30
CA GLY A 29 -8.26 10.39 37.99
C GLY A 29 -7.31 11.46 37.46
N ARG A 30 -6.64 11.22 36.29
CA ARG A 30 -5.72 12.18 35.69
C ARG A 30 -6.44 13.40 35.14
N ILE A 31 -7.62 13.20 34.56
CA ILE A 31 -8.51 14.25 34.10
C ILE A 31 -9.81 14.24 34.91
N ARG A 32 -10.40 15.42 35.16
CA ARG A 32 -11.60 15.58 35.96
C ARG A 32 -12.90 15.50 35.15
N THR A 33 -12.83 15.77 33.87
CA THR A 33 -13.95 15.76 32.92
C THR A 33 -13.59 14.90 31.75
N LEU A 34 -14.50 14.04 31.32
CA LEU A 34 -14.31 13.20 30.15
C LEU A 34 -14.35 14.05 28.88
N GLY A 35 -13.27 14.12 28.14
CA GLY A 35 -13.20 14.77 26.83
C GLY A 35 -13.99 13.99 25.78
N ARG A 36 -14.56 14.68 24.80
CA ARG A 36 -15.28 14.08 23.66
C ARG A 36 -14.76 14.63 22.35
N VAL A 37 -14.49 13.73 21.42
CA VAL A 37 -14.01 14.09 20.05
C VAL A 37 -15.05 14.97 19.35
N ASP A 38 -16.35 14.60 19.44
CA ASP A 38 -17.46 15.36 18.85
C ASP A 38 -17.57 16.81 19.37
N HIS A 39 -17.18 17.02 20.61
CA HIS A 39 -17.19 18.35 21.27
C HIS A 39 -15.86 19.09 21.12
N LYS A 40 -14.84 18.50 20.43
CA LYS A 40 -13.51 19.08 20.21
C LYS A 40 -12.78 19.50 21.50
N ASN A 41 -13.06 18.84 22.63
CA ASN A 41 -12.56 19.17 23.97
C ASN A 41 -11.74 18.04 24.60
N THR A 42 -11.15 17.15 23.80
CA THR A 42 -10.25 16.07 24.24
C THR A 42 -8.97 16.62 24.85
N TYR A 43 -8.45 15.95 25.86
CA TYR A 43 -7.19 16.29 26.52
C TYR A 43 -5.97 16.06 25.62
N LEU A 44 -6.05 15.01 24.76
CA LEU A 44 -4.94 14.60 23.90
C LEU A 44 -4.91 15.34 22.57
N ASP A 45 -6.04 15.63 21.92
CA ASP A 45 -6.06 16.30 20.61
C ASP A 45 -5.83 17.81 20.78
N THR A 46 -4.58 18.20 20.82
CA THR A 46 -4.17 19.58 21.09
C THR A 46 -3.95 20.40 19.81
N ASN A 47 -3.69 19.73 18.68
CA ASN A 47 -3.46 20.39 17.40
C ASN A 47 -4.80 20.86 16.78
N ALA A 48 -4.81 22.06 16.19
CA ALA A 48 -5.99 22.63 15.56
C ALA A 48 -6.51 21.77 14.38
N VAL A 49 -5.61 21.10 13.62
CA VAL A 49 -5.95 20.20 12.51
C VAL A 49 -6.65 18.96 13.02
N GLU A 50 -6.13 18.36 14.09
CA GLU A 50 -6.71 17.18 14.73
C GLU A 50 -8.12 17.46 15.25
N ARG A 51 -8.28 18.60 15.92
CA ARG A 51 -9.60 19.05 16.42
C ARG A 51 -10.60 19.37 15.32
N GLU A 52 -10.14 19.93 14.21
CA GLU A 52 -11.00 20.28 13.08
C GLU A 52 -11.53 19.02 12.37
N ARG A 53 -10.67 18.03 12.18
CA ARG A 53 -10.96 16.80 11.43
C ARG A 53 -11.40 15.63 12.31
N GLY A 54 -11.21 15.72 13.64
CA GLY A 54 -11.53 14.64 14.58
C GLY A 54 -10.63 13.42 14.50
N ILE A 55 -9.41 13.57 13.96
CA ILE A 55 -8.43 12.48 13.79
C ILE A 55 -7.12 12.81 14.49
N THR A 56 -6.46 11.81 15.07
CA THR A 56 -5.11 11.96 15.62
C THR A 56 -4.10 11.84 14.49
N ILE A 57 -3.23 12.83 14.35
CA ILE A 57 -2.17 12.90 13.32
C ILE A 57 -0.81 12.59 13.94
N PHE A 58 -0.52 13.18 15.09
CA PHE A 58 0.75 13.02 15.79
C PHE A 58 0.59 12.18 17.05
N SER A 59 1.61 11.36 17.35
CA SER A 59 1.64 10.59 18.59
C SER A 59 1.68 11.51 19.80
N LYS A 60 0.77 11.29 20.73
CA LYS A 60 0.64 12.06 21.99
C LYS A 60 0.96 11.16 23.16
N GLN A 61 1.49 11.75 24.22
CA GLN A 61 1.76 11.02 25.45
C GLN A 61 0.95 11.57 26.63
N ALA A 62 0.46 10.68 27.46
CA ALA A 62 -0.14 11.00 28.74
C ALA A 62 0.40 10.05 29.82
N ARG A 63 0.38 10.49 31.07
CA ARG A 63 0.83 9.68 32.23
C ARG A 63 -0.32 9.47 33.18
N PHE A 64 -0.50 8.24 33.61
CA PHE A 64 -1.45 7.90 34.67
C PHE A 64 -0.93 6.73 35.49
N SER A 65 -1.48 6.56 36.68
CA SER A 65 -1.06 5.52 37.61
C SER A 65 -2.25 4.70 38.08
N THR A 66 -2.01 3.43 38.29
CA THR A 66 -2.91 2.49 38.96
C THR A 66 -2.31 2.08 40.31
N LYS A 67 -2.87 1.05 40.92
CA LYS A 67 -2.35 0.53 42.18
C LYS A 67 -0.93 -0.05 42.05
N ASN A 68 -0.67 -0.82 40.97
CA ASN A 68 0.58 -1.57 40.79
C ASN A 68 1.47 -0.99 39.68
N CYS A 69 0.95 -0.16 38.79
CA CYS A 69 1.64 0.32 37.60
C CYS A 69 1.60 1.83 37.45
N ASP A 70 2.69 2.38 36.92
CA ASP A 70 2.77 3.74 36.39
C ASP A 70 2.84 3.62 34.85
N PHE A 71 1.79 4.09 34.16
CA PHE A 71 1.65 3.96 32.73
C PHE A 71 2.03 5.25 31.99
N ILE A 72 2.77 5.09 30.92
CA ILE A 72 2.97 6.12 29.89
C ILE A 72 2.15 5.68 28.69
N LEU A 73 1.05 6.38 28.46
CA LEU A 73 0.15 6.15 27.33
C LEU A 73 0.66 6.88 26.09
N LEU A 74 0.82 6.18 24.99
CA LEU A 74 1.10 6.74 23.68
C LEU A 74 -0.16 6.55 22.81
N ASP A 75 -0.82 7.66 22.50
CA ASP A 75 -1.94 7.69 21.58
C ASP A 75 -1.39 7.87 20.15
N THR A 76 -1.54 6.85 19.29
CA THR A 76 -0.93 6.83 17.96
C THR A 76 -1.94 7.27 16.87
N PRO A 77 -1.50 7.75 15.70
CA PRO A 77 -2.40 7.99 14.58
C PRO A 77 -3.21 6.75 14.18
N GLY A 78 -4.48 6.95 13.83
CA GLY A 78 -5.35 5.86 13.36
C GLY A 78 -5.55 5.82 11.83
N HIS A 79 -5.11 6.85 11.12
CA HIS A 79 -5.26 6.94 9.66
C HIS A 79 -4.08 6.30 8.92
N VAL A 80 -4.37 5.62 7.80
CA VAL A 80 -3.35 4.89 7.02
C VAL A 80 -2.22 5.79 6.55
N ASP A 81 -2.50 7.02 6.15
CA ASP A 81 -1.48 8.00 5.69
C ASP A 81 -0.44 8.33 6.78
N PHE A 82 -0.78 8.14 8.05
CA PHE A 82 0.11 8.38 9.19
C PHE A 82 0.63 7.09 9.84
N SER A 83 0.54 5.96 9.15
CA SER A 83 1.01 4.68 9.66
C SER A 83 2.51 4.65 9.96
N ALA A 84 3.31 5.42 9.24
CA ALA A 84 4.74 5.57 9.51
C ALA A 84 5.03 6.22 10.89
N GLU A 85 4.19 7.18 11.34
CA GLU A 85 4.28 7.75 12.70
C GLU A 85 3.85 6.72 13.75
N ALA A 86 2.82 5.94 13.47
CA ALA A 86 2.42 4.83 14.34
C ALA A 86 3.55 3.78 14.46
N GLU A 87 4.17 3.39 13.33
CA GLU A 87 5.28 2.43 13.31
C GLU A 87 6.45 2.86 14.19
N ARG A 88 6.86 4.12 14.15
CA ARG A 88 7.97 4.65 14.98
C ARG A 88 7.72 4.49 16.48
N THR A 89 6.46 4.55 16.91
CA THR A 89 6.12 4.38 18.31
C THR A 89 6.15 2.92 18.77
N LEU A 90 5.93 1.96 17.85
CA LEU A 90 5.87 0.53 18.19
C LEU A 90 7.15 0.01 18.84
N ALA A 91 8.32 0.47 18.36
CA ALA A 91 9.61 0.09 18.89
C ALA A 91 9.86 0.50 20.36
N LEU A 92 8.99 1.35 20.92
CA LEU A 92 9.09 1.85 22.30
C LEU A 92 8.11 1.16 23.25
N LEU A 93 7.10 0.47 22.71
CA LEU A 93 6.00 -0.06 23.49
C LEU A 93 6.45 -1.29 24.28
N ASP A 94 6.04 -1.33 25.53
CA ASP A 94 6.13 -2.55 26.35
C ASP A 94 4.88 -3.41 26.14
N TYR A 95 3.72 -2.75 25.89
CA TYR A 95 2.45 -3.38 25.53
C TYR A 95 1.66 -2.49 24.58
N ALA A 96 0.77 -3.09 23.81
CA ALA A 96 -0.19 -2.39 22.96
C ALA A 96 -1.63 -2.74 23.34
N ILE A 97 -2.54 -1.78 23.15
CA ILE A 97 -3.97 -2.00 23.12
C ILE A 97 -4.43 -1.77 21.68
N LEU A 98 -4.83 -2.85 21.00
CA LEU A 98 -5.40 -2.78 19.67
C LEU A 98 -6.93 -2.66 19.79
N VAL A 99 -7.47 -1.49 19.44
CA VAL A 99 -8.91 -1.20 19.53
C VAL A 99 -9.59 -1.57 18.22
N ILE A 100 -10.62 -2.37 18.30
CA ILE A 100 -11.41 -2.88 17.17
C ILE A 100 -12.85 -2.42 17.35
N SER A 101 -13.48 -1.93 16.28
CA SER A 101 -14.89 -1.57 16.32
C SER A 101 -15.77 -2.83 16.29
N GLY A 102 -16.60 -3.06 17.29
CA GLY A 102 -17.53 -4.18 17.31
C GLY A 102 -18.61 -4.10 16.22
N ALA A 103 -18.88 -2.90 15.72
CA ALA A 103 -19.81 -2.69 14.61
C ALA A 103 -19.18 -3.05 13.25
N ASP A 104 -17.91 -2.70 13.03
CA ASP A 104 -17.22 -2.83 11.75
C ASP A 104 -16.36 -4.11 11.64
N GLY A 105 -16.04 -4.76 12.78
CA GLY A 105 -15.18 -5.94 12.83
C GLY A 105 -13.71 -5.67 12.54
N VAL A 106 -12.97 -6.74 12.14
CA VAL A 106 -11.52 -6.66 11.84
C VAL A 106 -11.29 -6.11 10.43
N GLN A 107 -10.83 -4.89 10.35
CA GLN A 107 -10.56 -4.18 9.08
C GLN A 107 -9.13 -4.40 8.57
N ASN A 108 -8.85 -4.07 7.30
CA ASN A 108 -7.51 -4.24 6.72
C ASN A 108 -6.42 -3.49 7.47
N HIS A 109 -6.67 -2.24 7.85
CA HIS A 109 -5.70 -1.48 8.63
C HIS A 109 -5.44 -2.12 10.00
N THR A 110 -6.46 -2.74 10.63
CA THR A 110 -6.29 -3.53 11.86
C THR A 110 -5.34 -4.70 11.62
N ARG A 111 -5.44 -5.39 10.48
CA ARG A 111 -4.52 -6.47 10.10
C ARG A 111 -3.09 -5.97 9.89
N THR A 112 -2.92 -4.81 9.26
CA THR A 112 -1.59 -4.19 9.10
C THR A 112 -0.98 -3.83 10.45
N LEU A 113 -1.75 -3.20 11.33
CA LEU A 113 -1.29 -2.90 12.70
C LEU A 113 -0.93 -4.19 13.45
N TRP A 114 -1.70 -5.26 13.26
CA TRP A 114 -1.40 -6.57 13.84
C TRP A 114 -0.07 -7.15 13.33
N GLN A 115 0.19 -7.09 12.03
CA GLN A 115 1.46 -7.52 11.42
C GLN A 115 2.65 -6.69 11.90
N LEU A 116 2.48 -5.37 12.02
CA LEU A 116 3.50 -4.51 12.60
C LEU A 116 3.77 -4.85 14.08
N LEU A 117 2.72 -5.06 14.89
CA LEU A 117 2.85 -5.51 16.27
C LEU A 117 3.55 -6.87 16.39
N GLU A 118 3.34 -7.76 15.43
CA GLU A 118 4.05 -9.04 15.33
C GLU A 118 5.52 -8.85 14.95
N TYR A 119 5.81 -8.03 13.95
CA TYR A 119 7.19 -7.73 13.54
C TYR A 119 8.02 -7.12 14.68
N TYR A 120 7.46 -6.14 15.39
CA TYR A 120 8.11 -5.51 16.54
C TYR A 120 7.99 -6.33 17.85
N GLN A 121 7.37 -7.50 17.81
CA GLN A 121 7.17 -8.41 18.96
C GLN A 121 6.50 -7.74 20.17
N VAL A 122 5.58 -6.78 19.94
CA VAL A 122 4.89 -6.05 21.01
C VAL A 122 3.73 -6.88 21.58
N PRO A 123 3.74 -7.22 22.90
CA PRO A 123 2.63 -7.88 23.59
C PRO A 123 1.34 -7.05 23.47
N THR A 124 0.22 -7.69 23.13
CA THR A 124 -0.98 -6.97 22.71
C THR A 124 -2.23 -7.44 23.45
N PHE A 125 -3.00 -6.47 23.95
CA PHE A 125 -4.37 -6.63 24.42
C PHE A 125 -5.33 -6.16 23.33
N LEU A 126 -6.43 -6.87 23.12
CA LEU A 126 -7.48 -6.52 22.18
C LEU A 126 -8.66 -5.90 22.93
N PHE A 127 -9.14 -4.75 22.50
CA PHE A 127 -10.33 -4.12 23.05
C PHE A 127 -11.38 -3.92 21.94
N VAL A 128 -12.45 -4.72 21.99
CA VAL A 128 -13.59 -4.58 21.11
C VAL A 128 -14.50 -3.49 21.65
N ASN A 129 -14.43 -2.33 21.00
CA ASN A 129 -15.16 -1.12 21.36
C ASN A 129 -16.49 -1.03 20.64
N LYS A 130 -17.36 -0.10 21.06
CA LYS A 130 -18.69 0.16 20.48
C LYS A 130 -19.65 -1.05 20.55
N THR A 131 -19.53 -1.88 21.58
CA THR A 131 -20.43 -3.03 21.77
C THR A 131 -21.89 -2.61 22.03
N ASP A 132 -22.14 -1.36 22.38
CA ASP A 132 -23.48 -0.76 22.57
C ASP A 132 -24.25 -0.55 21.26
N ILE A 133 -23.59 -0.52 20.13
CA ILE A 133 -24.19 -0.41 18.78
C ILE A 133 -23.87 -1.61 17.87
N SER A 134 -23.11 -2.57 18.37
CA SER A 134 -22.77 -3.79 17.62
C SER A 134 -23.98 -4.70 17.52
N ILE A 135 -24.22 -5.25 16.32
CA ILE A 135 -25.23 -6.28 16.08
C ILE A 135 -24.65 -7.66 16.40
N LYS A 136 -23.32 -7.83 16.26
CA LYS A 136 -22.63 -9.11 16.52
C LYS A 136 -22.55 -9.39 18.02
N LEU A 137 -22.77 -10.63 18.38
CA LEU A 137 -22.59 -11.12 19.76
C LEU A 137 -21.08 -11.22 20.08
N SER A 138 -20.75 -11.15 21.37
CA SER A 138 -19.34 -11.25 21.82
C SER A 138 -18.67 -12.56 21.38
N GLU A 139 -19.40 -13.66 21.31
CA GLU A 139 -18.90 -14.96 20.84
C GLU A 139 -18.60 -14.97 19.33
N GLU A 140 -19.41 -14.27 18.53
CA GLU A 140 -19.17 -14.14 17.08
C GLU A 140 -17.93 -13.27 16.82
N MET A 141 -17.78 -12.20 17.61
CA MET A 141 -16.57 -11.37 17.57
C MET A 141 -15.32 -12.16 18.00
N GLU A 142 -15.40 -12.99 19.04
CA GLU A 142 -14.29 -13.85 19.47
C GLU A 142 -13.85 -14.78 18.33
N LYS A 143 -14.80 -15.38 17.61
CA LYS A 143 -14.52 -16.22 16.43
C LYS A 143 -13.88 -15.42 15.29
N GLU A 144 -14.38 -14.22 15.02
CA GLU A 144 -13.79 -13.35 14.00
C GLU A 144 -12.34 -12.99 14.34
N LEU A 145 -12.06 -12.60 15.61
CA LEU A 145 -10.71 -12.30 16.08
C LEU A 145 -9.78 -13.52 15.98
N THR A 146 -10.28 -14.69 16.35
CA THR A 146 -9.52 -15.94 16.28
C THR A 146 -9.16 -16.29 14.85
N THR A 147 -10.09 -16.13 13.91
CA THR A 147 -9.86 -16.44 12.49
C THR A 147 -9.01 -15.37 11.79
N ALA A 148 -9.25 -14.09 12.09
CA ALA A 148 -8.64 -12.98 11.35
C ALA A 148 -7.25 -12.58 11.86
N LEU A 149 -6.94 -12.77 13.14
CA LEU A 149 -5.71 -12.31 13.79
C LEU A 149 -4.88 -13.47 14.33
N SER A 150 -5.39 -14.27 15.28
CA SER A 150 -4.66 -15.40 15.85
C SER A 150 -5.58 -16.33 16.63
N ASP A 151 -5.35 -17.64 16.51
CA ASP A 151 -6.00 -18.70 17.31
C ASP A 151 -5.75 -18.59 18.83
N ARG A 152 -4.82 -17.72 19.23
CA ARG A 152 -4.46 -17.43 20.63
C ARG A 152 -5.23 -16.25 21.24
N CYS A 153 -6.23 -15.74 20.53
CA CYS A 153 -7.15 -14.74 21.05
C CYS A 153 -8.15 -15.38 22.01
N VAL A 154 -8.19 -14.93 23.26
CA VAL A 154 -9.08 -15.46 24.30
C VAL A 154 -9.88 -14.35 24.93
N ALA A 155 -11.21 -14.50 24.96
CA ALA A 155 -12.10 -13.53 25.57
C ALA A 155 -12.03 -13.59 27.10
N PHE A 156 -11.80 -12.41 27.69
CA PHE A 156 -11.83 -12.17 29.15
C PHE A 156 -13.10 -11.38 29.48
N TYR A 157 -13.90 -11.88 30.43
CA TYR A 157 -15.13 -11.21 30.86
C TYR A 157 -15.05 -10.88 32.36
N GLU A 158 -15.60 -9.74 32.76
CA GLU A 158 -15.57 -9.27 34.17
C GLU A 158 -16.32 -10.21 35.11
N THR A 159 -17.39 -10.83 34.65
CA THR A 159 -18.23 -11.76 35.41
C THR A 159 -17.90 -13.23 35.15
N GLN A 160 -16.79 -13.50 34.50
CA GLN A 160 -16.40 -14.87 34.15
C GLN A 160 -15.95 -15.63 35.40
N ASP A 161 -16.49 -16.84 35.57
CA ASP A 161 -16.00 -17.79 36.53
C ASP A 161 -14.54 -18.16 36.19
N LYS A 162 -13.68 -18.18 37.20
CA LYS A 162 -12.26 -18.45 37.01
C LYS A 162 -12.02 -19.80 36.34
N ASP A 163 -12.80 -20.81 36.72
CA ASP A 163 -12.68 -22.16 36.15
C ASP A 163 -12.96 -22.16 34.63
N LYS A 164 -13.93 -21.38 34.17
CA LYS A 164 -14.21 -21.24 32.74
C LYS A 164 -13.12 -20.49 31.97
N LEU A 165 -12.42 -19.57 32.61
CA LEU A 165 -11.26 -18.92 31.99
C LEU A 165 -10.10 -19.92 31.91
N ASP A 166 -9.82 -20.66 33.00
CA ASP A 166 -8.78 -21.66 33.05
C ASP A 166 -9.00 -22.77 32.00
N GLU A 167 -10.25 -23.21 31.77
CA GLU A 167 -10.62 -24.12 30.69
C GLU A 167 -10.25 -23.56 29.28
N LYS A 168 -10.55 -22.29 29.01
CA LYS A 168 -10.16 -21.65 27.73
C LYS A 168 -8.64 -21.54 27.60
N LEU A 169 -7.95 -21.21 28.68
CA LEU A 169 -6.49 -21.08 28.74
C LEU A 169 -5.76 -22.42 28.62
N ALA A 170 -6.41 -23.54 28.97
CA ALA A 170 -5.86 -24.87 28.83
C ALA A 170 -5.41 -25.22 27.40
N PHE A 171 -6.05 -24.61 26.39
CA PHE A 171 -5.68 -24.82 24.98
C PHE A 171 -4.45 -24.03 24.53
N ILE A 172 -3.92 -23.12 25.35
CA ILE A 172 -2.78 -22.27 24.99
C ILE A 172 -1.44 -23.02 25.08
N ASN A 173 -1.27 -23.85 26.13
CA ASN A 173 -0.08 -24.68 26.27
C ASN A 173 -0.34 -25.89 27.16
N GLU A 174 0.57 -26.90 27.08
CA GLU A 174 0.50 -28.16 27.83
C GLU A 174 0.49 -27.96 29.35
N ALA A 175 1.29 -27.02 29.89
CA ALA A 175 1.34 -26.78 31.32
C ALA A 175 0.03 -26.24 31.90
N PHE A 176 -0.70 -25.44 31.13
CA PHE A 176 -2.04 -24.95 31.50
C PHE A 176 -3.06 -26.10 31.47
N LEU A 177 -2.97 -26.97 30.47
CA LEU A 177 -3.82 -28.16 30.39
C LEU A 177 -3.58 -29.11 31.57
N GLU A 178 -2.32 -29.34 31.94
CA GLU A 178 -1.98 -30.15 33.09
C GLU A 178 -2.54 -29.58 34.39
N ASN A 179 -2.44 -28.26 34.61
CA ASN A 179 -3.01 -27.58 35.79
C ASN A 179 -4.54 -27.74 35.84
N VAL A 180 -5.24 -27.54 34.74
CA VAL A 180 -6.70 -27.71 34.71
C VAL A 180 -7.11 -29.17 34.97
N LEU A 181 -6.41 -30.14 34.37
CA LEU A 181 -6.66 -31.57 34.60
C LEU A 181 -6.37 -31.99 36.06
N ALA A 182 -5.39 -31.34 36.70
CA ALA A 182 -5.06 -31.55 38.11
C ALA A 182 -6.01 -30.81 39.08
N GLY A 183 -6.93 -30.00 38.57
CA GLY A 183 -7.80 -29.15 39.37
C GLY A 183 -7.05 -28.01 40.11
N THR A 184 -5.86 -27.62 39.63
CA THR A 184 -5.07 -26.52 40.19
C THR A 184 -5.29 -25.25 39.34
N PRO A 185 -5.60 -24.10 40.00
CA PRO A 185 -5.83 -22.88 39.26
C PRO A 185 -4.56 -22.38 38.56
N ILE A 186 -4.69 -21.80 37.36
CA ILE A 186 -3.54 -21.19 36.67
C ILE A 186 -3.15 -19.90 37.38
N GLU A 187 -1.86 -19.76 37.64
CA GLU A 187 -1.31 -18.58 38.35
C GLU A 187 -1.31 -17.36 37.43
N VAL A 188 -1.58 -16.17 38.03
CA VAL A 188 -1.61 -14.87 37.32
C VAL A 188 -0.30 -14.58 36.62
N ASP A 189 0.82 -14.86 37.25
CA ASP A 189 2.15 -14.61 36.68
C ASP A 189 2.44 -15.51 35.46
N ALA A 190 1.94 -16.75 35.46
CA ALA A 190 2.04 -17.63 34.31
C ALA A 190 1.22 -17.12 33.09
N ILE A 191 0.02 -16.59 33.33
CA ILE A 191 -0.79 -15.94 32.29
C ILE A 191 -0.07 -14.70 31.75
N ALA A 192 0.44 -13.85 32.66
CA ALA A 192 1.17 -12.64 32.29
C ALA A 192 2.42 -12.94 31.45
N GLU A 193 3.11 -14.05 31.74
CA GLU A 193 4.25 -14.51 30.94
C GLU A 193 3.84 -14.92 29.53
N GLN A 194 2.71 -15.62 29.34
CA GLN A 194 2.23 -15.97 28.00
C GLN A 194 1.85 -14.72 27.20
N ILE A 195 1.23 -13.72 27.84
CA ILE A 195 0.91 -12.42 27.20
C ILE A 195 2.19 -11.70 26.79
N SER A 196 3.18 -11.60 27.69
CA SER A 196 4.46 -10.93 27.43
C SER A 196 5.25 -11.56 26.28
N ARG A 197 5.09 -12.85 26.04
CA ARG A 197 5.72 -13.63 24.95
C ARG A 197 4.86 -13.70 23.69
N ARG A 198 3.76 -12.95 23.59
CA ARG A 198 2.81 -13.00 22.47
C ARG A 198 2.24 -14.41 22.19
N LYS A 199 2.08 -15.22 23.20
CA LYS A 199 1.46 -16.55 23.13
C LYS A 199 0.01 -16.56 23.58
N LEU A 200 -0.47 -15.45 24.12
CA LEU A 200 -1.85 -15.24 24.55
C LEU A 200 -2.23 -13.77 24.29
N PHE A 201 -3.40 -13.55 23.72
CA PHE A 201 -3.93 -12.23 23.45
C PHE A 201 -5.30 -12.06 24.13
N PRO A 202 -5.34 -11.37 25.27
CA PRO A 202 -6.61 -11.11 25.97
C PRO A 202 -7.52 -10.21 25.13
N CYS A 203 -8.77 -10.67 24.91
CA CYS A 203 -9.80 -9.93 24.20
C CYS A 203 -10.84 -9.44 25.19
N LEU A 204 -11.01 -8.12 25.27
CA LEU A 204 -11.95 -7.48 26.17
C LEU A 204 -13.04 -6.74 25.35
N PHE A 205 -14.23 -6.64 25.90
CA PHE A 205 -15.40 -6.09 25.22
C PHE A 205 -15.97 -4.93 26.01
N GLY A 206 -16.36 -3.85 25.32
CA GLY A 206 -16.94 -2.71 25.98
C GLY A 206 -17.34 -1.56 25.06
N SER A 207 -17.72 -0.46 25.67
CA SER A 207 -17.99 0.81 25.01
C SER A 207 -17.25 1.93 25.76
N ALA A 208 -16.22 2.48 25.15
CA ALA A 208 -15.47 3.59 25.71
C ALA A 208 -16.35 4.82 25.93
N LEU A 209 -17.32 5.08 25.02
CA LEU A 209 -18.27 6.19 25.13
C LEU A 209 -19.24 6.04 26.34
N ARG A 210 -19.63 4.79 26.63
CA ARG A 210 -20.53 4.47 27.76
C ARG A 210 -19.76 4.09 29.03
N MET A 211 -18.44 4.07 29.00
CA MET A 211 -17.54 3.65 30.09
C MET A 211 -17.71 2.18 30.52
N THR A 212 -18.39 1.36 29.72
CA THR A 212 -18.56 -0.08 30.01
C THR A 212 -17.33 -0.86 29.58
N GLY A 213 -16.85 -1.79 30.45
CA GLY A 213 -15.69 -2.64 30.18
C GLY A 213 -14.32 -1.93 30.29
N VAL A 214 -14.27 -0.60 30.39
CA VAL A 214 -13.02 0.17 30.45
C VAL A 214 -12.33 -0.01 31.80
N GLU A 215 -13.08 -0.05 32.90
CA GLU A 215 -12.54 -0.33 34.24
C GLU A 215 -11.94 -1.74 34.31
N PHE A 216 -12.62 -2.70 33.66
CA PHE A 216 -12.12 -4.07 33.58
C PHE A 216 -10.84 -4.17 32.75
N LEU A 217 -10.75 -3.45 31.61
CA LEU A 217 -9.51 -3.31 30.83
C LEU A 217 -8.38 -2.77 31.72
N LEU A 218 -8.64 -1.71 32.48
CA LEU A 218 -7.64 -1.10 33.36
C LEU A 218 -7.16 -2.07 34.46
N LYS A 219 -8.07 -2.84 35.06
CA LYS A 219 -7.75 -3.90 36.03
C LYS A 219 -6.94 -5.04 35.39
N THR A 220 -7.29 -5.43 34.17
CA THR A 220 -6.62 -6.48 33.40
C THR A 220 -5.18 -6.06 33.08
N LEU A 221 -4.96 -4.83 32.65
CA LEU A 221 -3.64 -4.26 32.43
C LEU A 221 -2.80 -4.22 33.72
N ASP A 222 -3.39 -3.75 34.83
CA ASP A 222 -2.70 -3.68 36.14
C ASP A 222 -2.29 -5.06 36.68
N THR A 223 -3.07 -6.10 36.33
CA THR A 223 -2.88 -7.47 36.81
C THR A 223 -1.90 -8.27 35.94
N TYR A 224 -2.08 -8.25 34.62
CA TYR A 224 -1.41 -9.19 33.71
C TYR A 224 -0.24 -8.60 32.92
N THR A 225 0.21 -7.39 33.25
CA THR A 225 1.44 -6.85 32.64
C THR A 225 2.67 -7.11 33.50
N LEU A 226 3.80 -7.40 32.88
CA LEU A 226 5.10 -7.55 33.50
C LEU A 226 5.99 -6.35 33.20
N ALA A 227 6.80 -5.94 34.16
CA ALA A 227 7.78 -4.87 33.91
C ALA A 227 8.93 -5.40 33.04
N PRO A 228 9.38 -4.66 32.03
CA PRO A 228 10.58 -5.01 31.26
C PRO A 228 11.80 -5.05 32.18
N ALA A 229 12.74 -5.94 31.90
CA ALA A 229 14.03 -5.96 32.55
C ALA A 229 14.98 -4.98 31.84
N TYR A 230 15.30 -3.88 32.49
CA TYR A 230 16.29 -2.91 32.01
C TYR A 230 17.66 -3.11 32.67
N ASP A 231 18.74 -2.84 31.91
CA ASP A 231 20.08 -2.71 32.50
C ASP A 231 20.07 -1.51 33.46
N GLY A 232 20.34 -1.75 34.72
CA GLY A 232 20.32 -0.68 35.74
C GLY A 232 21.58 0.19 35.77
N GLU A 233 22.68 -0.24 35.14
CA GLU A 233 23.98 0.40 35.25
C GLU A 233 24.37 1.25 34.00
N ARG A 234 24.09 0.76 32.82
CA ARG A 234 24.54 1.39 31.57
C ARG A 234 23.43 2.23 30.95
N PHE A 235 23.78 3.47 30.61
CA PHE A 235 22.85 4.34 29.88
C PHE A 235 22.53 3.76 28.51
N GLY A 236 21.25 3.68 28.23
CA GLY A 236 20.69 3.32 26.94
C GLY A 236 19.42 4.14 26.69
N ALA A 237 19.23 4.64 25.47
CA ALA A 237 18.00 5.35 25.10
C ALA A 237 17.71 5.18 23.61
N ARG A 238 16.43 5.27 23.25
CA ARG A 238 15.97 5.26 21.86
C ARG A 238 15.19 6.53 21.52
N VAL A 239 15.66 7.25 20.51
CA VAL A 239 15.01 8.47 20.00
C VAL A 239 13.84 8.07 19.10
N TYR A 240 12.66 8.63 19.34
CA TYR A 240 11.48 8.31 18.53
C TYR A 240 10.79 9.52 17.90
N LYS A 241 11.04 10.71 18.44
CA LYS A 241 10.40 11.93 17.96
C LYS A 241 11.32 13.13 18.16
N ILE A 242 11.31 14.01 17.19
CA ILE A 242 11.92 15.34 17.28
C ILE A 242 10.80 16.35 17.13
N ALA A 243 10.84 17.40 17.92
CA ALA A 243 9.88 18.49 17.82
C ALA A 243 10.59 19.82 18.14
N ARG A 244 10.01 20.93 17.70
CA ARG A 244 10.48 22.26 18.02
C ARG A 244 9.44 23.03 18.84
N ALA A 245 9.85 23.60 19.96
CA ALA A 245 9.06 24.51 20.77
C ALA A 245 9.66 25.93 20.62
N GLY A 246 9.17 26.69 19.65
CA GLY A 246 9.81 27.91 19.20
C GLY A 246 11.20 27.62 18.63
N ALA A 247 12.24 28.25 19.17
CA ALA A 247 13.64 28.04 18.76
C ALA A 247 14.28 26.79 19.42
N THR A 248 13.62 26.15 20.38
CA THR A 248 14.21 25.05 21.15
C THR A 248 13.90 23.72 20.47
N ARG A 249 14.95 22.96 20.09
CA ARG A 249 14.84 21.59 19.60
C ARG A 249 14.66 20.62 20.76
N LEU A 250 13.68 19.75 20.67
CA LEU A 250 13.32 18.73 21.64
C LEU A 250 13.56 17.35 21.05
N THR A 251 14.42 16.57 21.68
CA THR A 251 14.65 15.17 21.33
C THR A 251 13.87 14.28 22.29
N TYR A 252 12.81 13.64 21.82
CA TYR A 252 12.02 12.71 22.63
C TYR A 252 12.64 11.34 22.56
N MET A 253 12.86 10.72 23.72
CA MET A 253 13.46 9.41 23.82
C MET A 253 12.88 8.59 24.97
N LYS A 254 12.90 7.27 24.84
CA LYS A 254 12.67 6.31 25.92
C LYS A 254 14.01 5.88 26.49
N ILE A 255 14.18 5.98 27.80
CA ILE A 255 15.36 5.46 28.47
C ILE A 255 15.20 3.94 28.62
N THR A 256 16.12 3.18 28.04
CA THR A 256 16.10 1.70 28.01
C THR A 256 17.16 1.08 28.90
N GLY A 257 18.03 1.88 29.49
CA GLY A 257 19.05 1.44 30.44
C GLY A 257 19.57 2.58 31.30
N GLY A 258 20.00 2.27 32.54
CA GLY A 258 20.59 3.21 33.48
C GLY A 258 19.70 4.42 33.81
N SER A 259 20.32 5.58 33.84
CA SER A 259 19.64 6.86 34.09
C SER A 259 20.32 7.98 33.30
N LEU A 260 19.59 9.06 33.07
CA LEU A 260 20.07 10.28 32.43
C LEU A 260 19.82 11.47 33.36
N ALA A 261 20.83 12.28 33.62
CA ALA A 261 20.70 13.48 34.40
C ALA A 261 20.90 14.73 33.55
N ALA A 262 20.35 15.85 34.01
CA ALA A 262 20.63 17.17 33.45
C ALA A 262 22.12 17.48 33.59
N ARG A 263 22.73 17.97 32.52
CA ARG A 263 24.17 18.26 32.35
C ARG A 263 25.05 17.04 32.02
N ASP A 264 24.50 15.83 31.89
CA ASP A 264 25.24 14.71 31.35
C ASP A 264 25.67 14.97 29.90
N GLU A 265 26.81 14.39 29.52
CA GLU A 265 27.33 14.44 28.16
C GLU A 265 26.95 13.13 27.44
N ILE A 266 26.33 13.26 26.28
CA ILE A 266 25.94 12.11 25.44
C ILE A 266 26.77 12.15 24.16
N GLY A 267 27.49 11.05 23.91
CA GLY A 267 28.21 10.84 22.65
C GLY A 267 27.38 10.00 21.68
N TYR A 268 27.20 10.46 20.45
CA TYR A 268 26.45 9.78 19.42
C TYR A 268 26.99 10.10 18.01
N LEU A 269 26.50 9.41 16.99
CA LEU A 269 26.83 9.68 15.59
C LEU A 269 25.74 10.58 14.96
N SER A 270 26.17 11.64 14.26
CA SER A 270 25.23 12.42 13.44
C SER A 270 24.75 11.62 12.23
N PRO A 271 23.69 12.05 11.50
CA PRO A 271 23.25 11.39 10.25
C PRO A 271 24.36 11.26 9.20
N GLU A 272 25.35 12.18 9.21
CA GLU A 272 26.52 12.13 8.31
C GLU A 272 27.67 11.24 8.84
N GLY A 273 27.43 10.48 9.91
CA GLY A 273 28.43 9.57 10.49
C GLY A 273 29.52 10.26 11.34
N LYS A 274 29.39 11.56 11.66
CA LYS A 274 30.34 12.28 12.51
C LYS A 274 30.03 12.04 13.98
N ARG A 275 31.07 11.76 14.79
CA ARG A 275 30.91 11.61 16.23
C ARG A 275 30.71 13.01 16.88
N VAL A 276 29.59 13.16 17.56
CA VAL A 276 29.18 14.37 18.27
C VAL A 276 29.11 14.06 19.76
N VAL A 277 29.54 14.95 20.62
CA VAL A 277 29.38 14.88 22.07
C VAL A 277 28.72 16.17 22.53
N GLU A 278 27.53 16.08 23.08
CA GLU A 278 26.73 17.22 23.48
C GLU A 278 26.18 17.05 24.90
N LYS A 279 25.89 18.20 25.51
CA LYS A 279 25.45 18.27 26.89
C LYS A 279 23.95 18.44 26.99
N VAL A 280 23.31 17.61 27.80
CA VAL A 280 21.89 17.72 28.13
C VAL A 280 21.67 19.03 28.91
N SER A 281 20.90 19.96 28.35
CA SER A 281 20.60 21.22 28.99
C SER A 281 19.39 21.14 29.93
N GLN A 282 18.32 20.43 29.50
CA GLN A 282 17.11 20.25 30.29
C GLN A 282 16.49 18.89 29.96
N ILE A 283 15.79 18.30 30.96
CA ILE A 283 14.96 17.11 30.78
C ILE A 283 13.53 17.47 31.13
N ARG A 284 12.59 17.17 30.24
CA ARG A 284 11.17 17.48 30.38
C ARG A 284 10.33 16.20 30.30
N LEU A 285 9.41 16.05 31.24
CA LEU A 285 8.41 14.97 31.24
C LEU A 285 7.07 15.54 30.80
N TYR A 286 6.61 15.14 29.61
CA TYR A 286 5.35 15.64 29.04
C TYR A 286 4.15 14.80 29.47
N SER A 287 2.99 15.45 29.61
CA SER A 287 1.67 14.81 29.71
C SER A 287 0.65 15.75 29.07
N GLY A 288 0.21 15.42 27.84
CA GLY A 288 -0.48 16.35 26.95
C GLY A 288 0.44 17.54 26.58
N GLU A 289 -0.07 18.76 26.66
CA GLU A 289 0.71 20.00 26.39
C GLU A 289 1.60 20.43 27.58
N LYS A 290 1.34 19.95 28.76
CA LYS A 290 2.05 20.33 29.97
C LYS A 290 3.28 19.48 30.16
N PHE A 291 4.35 20.10 30.64
CA PHE A 291 5.55 19.37 31.02
C PHE A 291 6.02 19.75 32.43
N GLU A 292 6.73 18.83 33.03
CA GLU A 292 7.47 19.02 34.27
C GLU A 292 8.95 18.90 33.96
N GLN A 293 9.75 19.85 34.46
CA GLN A 293 11.21 19.78 34.35
C GLN A 293 11.73 18.93 35.50
N VAL A 294 12.61 17.98 35.19
CA VAL A 294 13.23 17.09 36.18
C VAL A 294 14.75 17.10 36.05
N ASP A 295 15.43 16.79 37.17
CA ASP A 295 16.87 16.72 37.17
C ASP A 295 17.43 15.42 36.61
N SER A 296 16.67 14.32 36.72
CA SER A 296 17.07 13.02 36.19
C SER A 296 15.88 12.14 35.85
N VAL A 297 16.10 11.19 34.95
CA VAL A 297 15.14 10.17 34.51
C VAL A 297 15.81 8.79 34.53
N ALA A 298 15.04 7.75 34.82
CA ALA A 298 15.55 6.37 34.88
C ALA A 298 14.96 5.51 33.75
N ALA A 299 15.52 4.33 33.58
CA ALA A 299 15.03 3.36 32.62
C ALA A 299 13.51 3.10 32.74
N GLY A 300 12.83 2.93 31.62
CA GLY A 300 11.38 2.80 31.49
C GLY A 300 10.63 4.14 31.35
N GLU A 301 11.31 5.28 31.44
CA GLU A 301 10.67 6.60 31.28
C GLU A 301 10.85 7.17 29.87
N ILE A 302 9.83 7.90 29.41
CA ILE A 302 9.88 8.72 28.20
C ILE A 302 10.08 10.17 28.61
N CYS A 303 11.08 10.82 28.03
CA CYS A 303 11.39 12.23 28.28
C CYS A 303 11.71 12.96 26.98
N ALA A 304 11.64 14.31 27.03
CA ALA A 304 12.15 15.17 26.00
C ALA A 304 13.40 15.88 26.52
N VAL A 305 14.48 15.80 25.76
CA VAL A 305 15.78 16.35 26.11
C VAL A 305 16.07 17.55 25.23
N CYS A 306 16.57 18.63 25.86
CA CYS A 306 17.10 19.80 25.18
C CYS A 306 18.64 19.79 25.19
N GLY A 307 19.26 20.31 24.12
CA GLY A 307 20.72 20.44 24.02
C GLY A 307 21.37 19.44 23.04
N LEU A 308 20.60 18.58 22.41
CA LEU A 308 21.08 17.67 21.36
C LEU A 308 20.69 18.23 20.00
N SER A 309 21.67 18.50 19.13
CA SER A 309 21.45 19.21 17.87
C SER A 309 21.33 18.29 16.65
N ALA A 310 22.01 17.14 16.65
CA ALA A 310 22.19 16.29 15.49
C ALA A 310 21.65 14.86 15.68
N THR A 311 20.81 14.63 16.71
CA THR A 311 20.10 13.35 16.87
C THR A 311 19.02 13.19 15.81
N TYR A 312 18.65 11.95 15.46
CA TYR A 312 17.61 11.63 14.50
C TYR A 312 16.64 10.57 15.02
N ILE A 313 15.47 10.50 14.40
CA ILE A 313 14.43 9.56 14.79
C ILE A 313 14.88 8.12 14.45
N GLY A 314 14.70 7.20 15.39
CA GLY A 314 15.16 5.80 15.29
C GLY A 314 16.56 5.56 15.82
N GLN A 315 17.29 6.63 16.21
CA GLN A 315 18.64 6.52 16.72
C GLN A 315 18.69 5.84 18.09
N GLY A 316 19.63 4.91 18.24
CA GLY A 316 20.04 4.36 19.53
C GLY A 316 21.15 5.19 20.17
N LEU A 317 21.04 5.41 21.47
CA LEU A 317 22.03 6.14 22.27
C LEU A 317 22.59 5.22 23.37
N GLY A 318 23.86 5.38 23.69
CA GLY A 318 24.51 4.57 24.73
C GLY A 318 24.67 3.11 24.33
N THR A 319 23.97 2.20 25.02
CA THR A 319 24.01 0.75 24.75
C THR A 319 23.03 0.29 23.67
N GLU A 320 22.12 1.18 23.25
CA GLU A 320 21.15 0.88 22.21
C GLU A 320 21.78 0.99 20.81
N SER A 321 21.38 0.05 19.94
CA SER A 321 21.66 0.14 18.50
C SER A 321 20.58 0.94 17.79
N ASP A 322 20.93 1.50 16.63
CA ASP A 322 19.94 2.16 15.76
C ASP A 322 18.81 1.20 15.39
N GLY A 323 17.60 1.73 15.31
CA GLY A 323 16.44 1.02 14.80
C GLY A 323 16.61 0.65 13.32
N GLY A 324 15.95 -0.42 12.88
CA GLY A 324 15.88 -0.76 11.45
C GLY A 324 15.16 0.30 10.62
N ALA A 325 15.33 0.26 9.30
CA ALA A 325 14.56 1.09 8.39
C ALA A 325 13.05 0.82 8.55
N PRO A 326 12.20 1.84 8.44
CA PRO A 326 10.76 1.65 8.46
C PRO A 326 10.30 0.70 7.34
N ILE A 327 9.29 -0.12 7.62
CA ILE A 327 8.69 -1.02 6.62
C ILE A 327 7.80 -0.24 5.67
N LEU A 328 7.13 0.79 6.20
CA LEU A 328 6.20 1.61 5.45
C LEU A 328 6.94 2.76 4.77
N GLU A 329 7.06 2.69 3.44
CA GLU A 329 7.68 3.72 2.61
C GLU A 329 6.64 4.49 1.80
N PRO A 330 6.81 5.83 1.62
CA PRO A 330 5.96 6.59 0.70
C PRO A 330 6.25 6.20 -0.76
N VAL A 331 5.20 6.11 -1.56
CA VAL A 331 5.26 5.64 -2.96
C VAL A 331 4.94 6.72 -4.00
N LEU A 332 4.51 7.89 -3.55
CA LEU A 332 4.16 9.03 -4.39
C LEU A 332 5.13 10.19 -4.14
N SER A 333 5.59 10.84 -5.22
CA SER A 333 6.41 12.05 -5.16
C SER A 333 5.62 13.23 -5.68
N TYR A 334 5.59 14.31 -4.90
CA TYR A 334 4.87 15.55 -5.22
C TYR A 334 5.85 16.71 -5.32
N ARG A 335 5.70 17.55 -6.35
CA ARG A 335 6.45 18.80 -6.44
C ARG A 335 5.82 19.84 -5.52
N ILE A 336 6.65 20.51 -4.73
CA ILE A 336 6.27 21.66 -3.91
C ILE A 336 6.45 22.92 -4.76
N ALA A 337 5.35 23.48 -5.24
CA ALA A 337 5.35 24.73 -5.97
C ALA A 337 5.23 25.88 -4.98
N LEU A 338 6.35 26.61 -4.79
CA LEU A 338 6.40 27.83 -3.99
C LEU A 338 5.93 29.04 -4.81
N PRO A 339 5.41 30.11 -4.17
CA PRO A 339 5.12 31.37 -4.87
C PRO A 339 6.34 31.93 -5.60
N ALA A 340 6.11 32.65 -6.70
CA ALA A 340 7.20 33.18 -7.54
C ALA A 340 8.17 34.12 -6.82
N GLU A 341 7.76 34.67 -5.68
CA GLU A 341 8.56 35.54 -4.82
C GLU A 341 9.56 34.77 -3.93
N CYS A 342 9.39 33.44 -3.83
CA CYS A 342 10.19 32.56 -2.98
C CYS A 342 11.23 31.82 -3.83
N ASP A 343 12.50 32.02 -3.56
CA ASP A 343 13.58 31.23 -4.18
C ASP A 343 13.60 29.80 -3.57
N PRO A 344 13.33 28.74 -4.36
CA PRO A 344 13.31 27.38 -3.85
C PRO A 344 14.63 26.95 -3.20
N ILE A 345 15.78 27.42 -3.69
CA ILE A 345 17.10 27.08 -3.14
C ILE A 345 17.25 27.61 -1.70
N LEU A 346 16.76 28.83 -1.44
CA LEU A 346 16.80 29.44 -0.11
C LEU A 346 15.79 28.84 0.86
N TYR A 347 14.67 28.30 0.32
CA TYR A 347 13.63 27.69 1.14
C TYR A 347 13.88 26.19 1.43
N PHE A 348 14.61 25.49 0.58
CA PHE A 348 14.88 24.06 0.76
C PHE A 348 15.51 23.71 2.12
N PRO A 349 16.56 24.42 2.62
CA PRO A 349 17.09 24.15 3.95
C PRO A 349 16.09 24.36 5.08
N LYS A 350 15.18 25.35 4.93
CA LYS A 350 14.11 25.59 5.92
C LYS A 350 13.06 24.46 5.91
N LEU A 351 12.72 23.97 4.72
CA LEU A 351 11.80 22.84 4.59
C LEU A 351 12.41 21.55 5.13
N LYS A 352 13.72 21.35 5.00
CA LYS A 352 14.46 20.24 5.62
C LYS A 352 14.30 20.19 7.15
N GLU A 353 14.06 21.31 7.82
CA GLU A 353 13.75 21.32 9.25
C GLU A 353 12.42 20.60 9.57
N LEU A 354 11.45 20.59 8.63
CA LEU A 354 10.21 19.85 8.80
C LEU A 354 10.45 18.33 8.72
N GLU A 355 11.40 17.90 7.88
CA GLU A 355 11.78 16.50 7.76
C GLU A 355 12.46 15.96 9.02
N GLU A 356 13.18 16.78 9.80
CA GLU A 356 13.70 16.37 11.10
C GLU A 356 12.57 15.97 12.06
N GLU A 357 11.43 16.66 12.01
CA GLU A 357 10.25 16.39 12.83
C GLU A 357 9.40 15.27 12.26
N GLU A 358 9.31 15.18 10.93
CA GLU A 358 8.52 14.20 10.18
C GLU A 358 9.34 13.59 9.02
N PRO A 359 10.19 12.60 9.32
CA PRO A 359 11.06 11.97 8.31
C PRO A 359 10.32 11.30 7.15
N SER A 360 9.02 11.01 7.31
CA SER A 360 8.22 10.42 6.22
C SER A 360 7.97 11.37 5.05
N LEU A 361 8.27 12.67 5.21
CA LEU A 361 8.14 13.67 4.14
C LEU A 361 9.19 13.53 3.04
N HIS A 362 10.35 12.94 3.33
CA HIS A 362 11.45 12.71 2.38
C HIS A 362 11.61 13.86 1.38
N LEU A 363 11.95 15.05 1.89
CA LEU A 363 12.15 16.23 1.07
C LEU A 363 13.50 16.15 0.35
N TYR A 364 13.50 16.34 -0.96
CA TYR A 364 14.74 16.37 -1.72
C TYR A 364 14.73 17.47 -2.80
N TRP A 365 15.94 17.92 -3.15
CA TRP A 365 16.16 18.85 -4.21
C TRP A 365 16.40 18.09 -5.52
N ASN A 366 15.57 18.34 -6.51
CA ASN A 366 15.77 17.79 -7.84
C ASN A 366 16.64 18.77 -8.65
N GLU A 367 17.91 18.41 -8.88
CA GLU A 367 18.89 19.26 -9.55
C GLU A 367 18.55 19.48 -11.03
N GLU A 368 17.99 18.47 -11.70
CA GLU A 368 17.65 18.54 -13.12
C GLU A 368 16.48 19.48 -13.39
N LEU A 369 15.49 19.47 -12.51
CA LEU A 369 14.25 20.24 -12.67
C LEU A 369 14.26 21.53 -11.84
N HIS A 370 15.31 21.78 -11.04
CA HIS A 370 15.44 22.92 -10.11
C HIS A 370 14.20 23.10 -9.23
N GLN A 371 13.71 22.01 -8.64
CA GLN A 371 12.48 22.01 -7.83
C GLN A 371 12.61 21.16 -6.57
N ILE A 372 11.77 21.51 -5.57
CA ILE A 372 11.67 20.76 -4.34
C ILE A 372 10.59 19.69 -4.50
N GLU A 373 10.92 18.45 -4.14
CA GLU A 373 9.99 17.35 -4.15
C GLU A 373 9.83 16.75 -2.75
N ALA A 374 8.61 16.25 -2.46
CA ALA A 374 8.28 15.54 -1.23
C ALA A 374 7.68 14.17 -1.55
N ARG A 375 8.11 13.14 -0.84
CA ARG A 375 7.48 11.81 -0.94
C ARG A 375 6.44 11.66 0.14
N LEU A 376 5.22 11.29 -0.22
CA LEU A 376 4.08 11.22 0.69
C LEU A 376 3.34 9.89 0.55
N MET A 377 2.67 9.46 1.63
CA MET A 377 1.87 8.24 1.67
C MET A 377 0.47 8.45 1.08
N GLY A 378 -0.09 9.67 1.21
CA GLY A 378 -1.45 9.95 0.78
C GLY A 378 -1.87 11.41 0.85
N GLU A 379 -3.13 11.68 0.45
CA GLU A 379 -3.69 13.04 0.32
C GLU A 379 -3.74 13.82 1.65
N MET A 380 -3.96 13.13 2.77
CA MET A 380 -4.02 13.79 4.08
C MET A 380 -2.69 14.40 4.49
N GLN A 381 -1.57 13.77 4.09
CA GLN A 381 -0.23 14.33 4.33
C GLN A 381 0.02 15.57 3.47
N ILE A 382 -0.55 15.67 2.26
CA ILE A 382 -0.46 16.87 1.41
C ILE A 382 -1.02 18.09 2.14
N ASP A 383 -2.23 17.97 2.69
CA ASP A 383 -2.88 19.07 3.40
C ASP A 383 -2.12 19.45 4.68
N LEU A 384 -1.60 18.44 5.39
CA LEU A 384 -0.76 18.66 6.56
C LEU A 384 0.51 19.41 6.20
N LEU A 385 1.23 18.98 5.16
CA LEU A 385 2.47 19.62 4.71
C LEU A 385 2.24 21.08 4.27
N LYS A 386 1.19 21.34 3.47
CA LYS A 386 0.80 22.71 3.07
C LYS A 386 0.55 23.60 4.28
N ARG A 387 -0.10 23.06 5.31
CA ARG A 387 -0.39 23.79 6.54
C ARG A 387 0.86 24.02 7.37
N MET A 388 1.72 23.01 7.55
CA MET A 388 2.99 23.15 8.27
C MET A 388 3.89 24.21 7.64
N ILE A 389 3.98 24.25 6.30
CA ILE A 389 4.74 25.27 5.56
C ILE A 389 4.14 26.66 5.82
N ARG A 390 2.81 26.80 5.71
CA ARG A 390 2.12 28.07 5.92
C ARG A 390 2.27 28.57 7.35
N ASP A 391 2.05 27.72 8.35
CA ASP A 391 2.03 28.09 9.77
C ASP A 391 3.45 28.45 10.26
N ARG A 392 4.49 27.75 9.74
CA ARG A 392 5.88 27.99 10.17
C ARG A 392 6.58 29.08 9.38
N PHE A 393 6.39 29.11 8.08
CA PHE A 393 7.15 30.03 7.20
C PHE A 393 6.29 31.15 6.61
N SER A 394 4.97 31.18 6.90
CA SER A 394 4.01 32.13 6.36
C SER A 394 3.97 32.13 4.82
N VAL A 395 4.27 30.98 4.19
CA VAL A 395 4.27 30.78 2.75
C VAL A 395 3.16 29.80 2.38
N SER A 396 2.35 30.20 1.40
CA SER A 396 1.35 29.31 0.79
C SER A 396 1.99 28.56 -0.38
N CYS A 397 1.95 27.25 -0.38
CA CYS A 397 2.49 26.42 -1.47
C CYS A 397 1.38 25.53 -2.07
N GLU A 398 1.58 25.14 -3.31
CA GLU A 398 0.77 24.12 -3.96
C GLU A 398 1.59 22.84 -4.16
N LEU A 399 0.95 21.68 -4.06
CA LEU A 399 1.53 20.41 -4.41
C LEU A 399 0.86 19.91 -5.69
N ASP A 400 1.67 19.62 -6.70
CA ASP A 400 1.18 19.06 -7.95
C ASP A 400 0.79 17.59 -7.79
N ALA A 401 0.14 17.02 -8.82
CA ALA A 401 -0.20 15.60 -8.84
C ALA A 401 1.04 14.72 -8.63
N GLY A 402 0.88 13.71 -7.79
CA GLY A 402 1.97 12.81 -7.43
C GLY A 402 2.46 11.99 -8.63
N LYS A 403 3.78 11.80 -8.69
CA LYS A 403 4.40 10.88 -9.64
C LYS A 403 4.67 9.54 -8.96
N ILE A 404 4.46 8.46 -9.68
CA ILE A 404 4.78 7.11 -9.19
C ILE A 404 6.28 6.96 -9.05
N LEU A 405 6.72 6.44 -7.92
CA LEU A 405 8.13 6.12 -7.67
C LEU A 405 8.42 4.69 -8.13
N TYR A 406 8.99 4.60 -9.31
CA TYR A 406 9.47 3.33 -9.84
C TYR A 406 10.80 2.93 -9.17
N LYS A 407 11.10 1.64 -9.18
CA LYS A 407 12.43 1.08 -8.86
C LYS A 407 12.90 0.22 -10.04
N GLU A 408 14.19 -0.08 -10.12
CA GLU A 408 14.74 -0.98 -11.11
C GLU A 408 15.47 -2.14 -10.44
N LYS A 409 15.42 -3.31 -11.04
CA LYS A 409 16.12 -4.51 -10.61
C LYS A 409 16.91 -5.07 -11.79
N ILE A 410 18.11 -5.58 -11.55
CA ILE A 410 18.88 -6.22 -12.61
C ILE A 410 18.13 -7.44 -13.18
N ALA A 411 18.10 -7.54 -14.52
CA ALA A 411 17.37 -8.60 -15.20
C ALA A 411 18.06 -9.97 -15.12
N GLY A 412 19.37 -9.99 -15.03
CA GLY A 412 20.14 -11.22 -15.03
C GLY A 412 21.47 -11.11 -14.30
N LYS A 413 22.13 -12.25 -14.10
CA LYS A 413 23.46 -12.34 -13.49
C LYS A 413 24.54 -11.94 -14.51
N THR A 414 25.43 -11.03 -14.13
CA THR A 414 26.52 -10.57 -15.01
C THR A 414 27.73 -10.09 -14.22
N VAL A 415 28.87 -9.94 -14.91
CA VAL A 415 30.05 -9.28 -14.38
C VAL A 415 30.19 -7.92 -15.06
N GLY A 416 30.13 -6.87 -14.25
CA GLY A 416 30.43 -5.50 -14.66
C GLY A 416 31.92 -5.22 -14.49
N VAL A 417 32.53 -4.56 -15.47
CA VAL A 417 33.93 -4.17 -15.49
C VAL A 417 34.03 -2.65 -15.48
N GLY A 418 34.77 -2.10 -14.56
CA GLY A 418 35.08 -0.68 -14.52
C GLY A 418 36.60 -0.49 -14.53
N HIS A 419 37.09 0.27 -15.49
CA HIS A 419 38.49 0.58 -15.63
C HIS A 419 38.68 2.10 -15.66
N PHE A 420 39.65 2.61 -14.90
CA PHE A 420 39.98 4.02 -14.85
C PHE A 420 41.48 4.19 -14.87
N GLU A 421 42.02 4.58 -16.04
CA GLU A 421 43.43 4.73 -16.30
C GLU A 421 43.71 6.03 -17.10
N PRO A 422 43.38 7.23 -16.60
CA PRO A 422 43.93 8.47 -17.15
C PRO A 422 45.41 8.56 -16.80
N LEU A 423 46.15 9.50 -17.43
CA LEU A 423 47.60 9.65 -17.26
C LEU A 423 48.01 9.67 -15.75
N ARG A 424 48.85 8.71 -15.33
CA ARG A 424 49.34 8.51 -13.96
C ARG A 424 48.30 8.03 -12.94
N HIS A 425 47.16 7.51 -13.37
CA HIS A 425 46.16 6.88 -12.52
C HIS A 425 45.91 5.45 -13.01
N TYR A 426 45.49 4.55 -12.13
CA TYR A 426 45.14 3.17 -12.51
C TYR A 426 44.27 2.51 -11.49
N ALA A 427 43.10 2.10 -11.88
CA ALA A 427 42.26 1.17 -11.12
C ALA A 427 41.39 0.30 -12.05
N GLU A 428 41.34 -0.99 -11.78
CA GLU A 428 40.34 -1.90 -12.39
C GLU A 428 39.56 -2.61 -11.31
N VAL A 429 38.23 -2.64 -11.46
CA VAL A 429 37.29 -3.31 -10.57
C VAL A 429 36.31 -4.16 -11.38
N GLN A 430 36.13 -5.41 -10.98
CA GLN A 430 35.11 -6.27 -11.54
C GLN A 430 34.10 -6.69 -10.47
N LEU A 431 32.85 -6.43 -10.73
CA LEU A 431 31.73 -6.67 -9.83
C LEU A 431 30.80 -7.69 -10.43
N LEU A 432 30.45 -8.71 -9.65
CA LEU A 432 29.41 -9.66 -9.98
C LEU A 432 28.08 -9.12 -9.49
N LEU A 433 27.14 -8.87 -10.39
CA LEU A 433 25.81 -8.43 -10.12
C LEU A 433 24.84 -9.62 -10.25
N GLU A 434 24.06 -9.88 -9.21
CA GLU A 434 23.12 -11.01 -9.14
C GLU A 434 21.75 -10.53 -8.67
N PRO A 435 20.63 -10.89 -9.36
CA PRO A 435 19.30 -10.55 -8.89
C PRO A 435 18.99 -11.29 -7.58
N GLN A 436 18.32 -10.62 -6.66
CA GLN A 436 17.91 -11.14 -5.35
C GLN A 436 16.38 -11.26 -5.25
N PRO A 437 15.85 -11.99 -4.26
CA PRO A 437 14.42 -12.01 -3.98
C PRO A 437 13.85 -10.62 -3.70
N LYS A 438 12.53 -10.47 -3.89
CA LYS A 438 11.79 -9.23 -3.62
C LYS A 438 12.01 -8.74 -2.18
N GLY A 439 12.24 -7.44 -2.03
CA GLY A 439 12.38 -6.79 -0.73
C GLY A 439 13.76 -6.96 -0.06
N THR A 440 14.73 -7.55 -0.75
CA THR A 440 16.09 -7.74 -0.20
C THR A 440 16.91 -6.45 -0.24
N GLY A 441 16.56 -5.50 -1.12
CA GLY A 441 17.33 -4.28 -1.35
C GLY A 441 18.68 -4.53 -2.01
N LEU A 442 19.68 -3.69 -1.69
CA LEU A 442 21.05 -3.83 -2.20
C LEU A 442 21.93 -4.54 -1.17
N ILE A 443 22.65 -5.54 -1.62
CA ILE A 443 23.63 -6.28 -0.79
C ILE A 443 25.00 -6.12 -1.43
N PHE A 444 25.99 -5.68 -0.65
CA PHE A 444 27.36 -5.54 -1.07
C PHE A 444 28.25 -6.57 -0.36
N ASP A 445 29.14 -7.24 -1.12
CA ASP A 445 29.97 -8.33 -0.62
C ASP A 445 31.33 -8.38 -1.35
N THR A 446 32.28 -9.12 -0.83
CA THR A 446 33.56 -9.40 -1.50
C THR A 446 33.87 -10.89 -1.43
N ARG A 447 34.37 -11.45 -2.53
CA ARG A 447 34.91 -12.84 -2.61
C ARG A 447 36.39 -12.84 -2.87
N LEU A 448 37.05 -11.66 -2.87
CA LEU A 448 38.46 -11.56 -3.13
C LEU A 448 39.29 -11.98 -1.92
N PRO A 449 40.26 -12.87 -2.10
CA PRO A 449 41.27 -13.16 -1.08
C PRO A 449 42.25 -11.95 -0.94
N GLU A 450 42.80 -11.77 0.25
CA GLU A 450 43.68 -10.63 0.60
C GLU A 450 44.92 -10.52 -0.31
N ASN A 451 45.44 -11.64 -0.79
CA ASN A 451 46.60 -11.69 -1.68
C ASN A 451 46.30 -11.23 -3.11
N SER A 452 45.05 -11.09 -3.50
CA SER A 452 44.66 -10.62 -4.85
C SER A 452 44.50 -9.09 -4.90
N LEU A 453 44.02 -8.49 -3.84
CA LEU A 453 43.91 -7.05 -3.66
C LEU A 453 43.94 -6.76 -2.15
N ASP A 454 44.75 -5.76 -1.74
CA ASP A 454 44.87 -5.36 -0.35
C ASP A 454 43.49 -5.09 0.31
N THR A 455 43.33 -5.55 1.54
CA THR A 455 42.05 -5.45 2.28
C THR A 455 41.56 -4.01 2.43
N ASN A 456 42.48 -3.02 2.51
CA ASN A 456 42.08 -1.61 2.59
C ASN A 456 41.43 -1.14 1.30
N TRP A 457 41.95 -1.58 0.14
CA TRP A 457 41.34 -1.27 -1.16
C TRP A 457 39.98 -1.98 -1.32
N GLN A 458 39.86 -3.21 -0.85
CA GLN A 458 38.58 -3.91 -0.87
C GLN A 458 37.53 -3.16 -0.03
N ARG A 459 37.89 -2.73 1.21
CA ARG A 459 37.01 -1.94 2.06
C ARG A 459 36.63 -0.61 1.42
N LEU A 460 37.60 0.05 0.76
CA LEU A 460 37.35 1.29 0.05
C LEU A 460 36.35 1.12 -1.09
N ILE A 461 36.53 0.07 -1.92
CA ILE A 461 35.58 -0.26 -3.00
C ILE A 461 34.18 -0.49 -2.42
N LEU A 462 34.04 -1.25 -1.33
CA LEU A 462 32.75 -1.46 -0.68
C LEU A 462 32.18 -0.14 -0.15
N SER A 463 33.01 0.74 0.43
CA SER A 463 32.52 2.05 0.90
C SER A 463 31.99 2.91 -0.25
N HIS A 464 32.64 2.87 -1.42
CA HIS A 464 32.17 3.60 -2.61
C HIS A 464 30.81 3.07 -3.15
N LEU A 465 30.50 1.78 -2.93
CA LEU A 465 29.17 1.25 -3.26
C LEU A 465 28.07 1.79 -2.34
N TYR A 466 28.41 2.17 -1.10
CA TYR A 466 27.45 2.79 -0.16
C TYR A 466 27.32 4.31 -0.29
N GLU A 467 28.22 4.97 -1.02
CA GLU A 467 28.28 6.45 -1.09
C GLU A 467 27.05 7.08 -1.75
N LYS A 468 26.44 6.39 -2.71
CA LYS A 468 25.29 6.94 -3.44
C LYS A 468 24.24 5.88 -3.79
N ALA A 469 23.01 6.32 -4.01
CA ALA A 469 21.98 5.49 -4.59
C ALA A 469 22.32 5.12 -6.04
N HIS A 470 22.43 3.81 -6.34
CA HIS A 470 22.64 3.37 -7.70
C HIS A 470 21.35 3.48 -8.51
N ARG A 471 21.48 4.04 -9.73
CA ARG A 471 20.36 4.18 -10.67
C ARG A 471 20.37 3.05 -11.70
N GLY A 472 19.19 2.59 -12.09
CA GLY A 472 19.02 1.64 -13.18
C GLY A 472 19.24 2.27 -14.56
N VAL A 473 19.01 1.50 -15.62
CA VAL A 473 19.32 1.89 -17.02
C VAL A 473 18.08 2.06 -17.89
N LEU A 474 16.86 1.86 -17.35
CA LEU A 474 15.60 2.02 -18.09
C LEU A 474 15.02 3.44 -17.95
N VAL A 475 14.81 3.89 -16.72
CA VAL A 475 14.24 5.21 -16.41
C VAL A 475 15.10 5.99 -15.39
N GLY A 476 16.28 5.46 -15.05
CA GLY A 476 17.14 6.03 -14.04
C GLY A 476 16.59 5.90 -12.61
N ALA A 477 15.63 5.01 -12.38
CA ALA A 477 15.04 4.77 -11.07
C ALA A 477 16.05 4.08 -10.12
N ALA A 478 15.78 4.14 -8.81
CA ALA A 478 16.65 3.53 -7.82
C ALA A 478 16.75 2.01 -7.99
N LEU A 479 17.98 1.47 -8.00
CA LEU A 479 18.24 0.05 -8.06
C LEU A 479 17.86 -0.64 -6.75
N THR A 480 17.26 -1.82 -6.83
CA THR A 480 16.90 -2.65 -5.67
C THR A 480 17.08 -4.15 -5.97
N ASP A 481 16.92 -4.97 -4.97
CA ASP A 481 16.94 -6.45 -5.05
C ASP A 481 18.10 -7.00 -5.88
N THR A 482 19.28 -6.45 -5.64
CA THR A 482 20.50 -6.79 -6.38
C THR A 482 21.67 -6.99 -5.42
N LYS A 483 22.34 -8.13 -5.53
CA LYS A 483 23.61 -8.37 -4.84
C LYS A 483 24.77 -7.99 -5.74
N ILE A 484 25.67 -7.16 -5.24
CA ILE A 484 26.89 -6.71 -5.93
C ILE A 484 28.10 -7.23 -5.16
N THR A 485 28.85 -8.13 -5.77
CA THR A 485 29.98 -8.80 -5.14
C THR A 485 31.28 -8.43 -5.85
N LEU A 486 32.29 -7.95 -5.13
CA LEU A 486 33.62 -7.72 -5.67
C LEU A 486 34.29 -9.06 -5.96
N VAL A 487 34.61 -9.30 -7.24
CA VAL A 487 35.21 -10.57 -7.74
C VAL A 487 36.60 -10.43 -8.32
N ALA A 488 36.99 -9.24 -8.80
CA ALA A 488 38.37 -8.95 -9.20
C ALA A 488 38.65 -7.46 -8.99
N GLY A 489 39.92 -7.14 -8.69
CA GLY A 489 40.35 -5.75 -8.55
C GLY A 489 41.87 -5.68 -8.67
N LYS A 490 42.39 -4.58 -9.26
CA LYS A 490 43.82 -4.36 -9.43
C LYS A 490 44.19 -2.92 -9.20
N ALA A 491 45.24 -2.72 -8.38
CA ALA A 491 45.87 -1.45 -8.11
C ALA A 491 47.27 -1.42 -8.74
N HIS A 492 47.80 -0.25 -9.01
CA HIS A 492 49.19 -0.03 -9.39
C HIS A 492 49.93 0.69 -8.25
N LEU A 493 51.06 0.15 -7.79
CA LEU A 493 51.78 0.60 -6.61
C LEU A 493 52.14 2.10 -6.59
N LYS A 494 52.27 2.74 -7.74
CA LYS A 494 52.71 4.15 -7.89
C LYS A 494 51.61 5.05 -8.44
N HIS A 495 50.55 4.51 -8.96
CA HIS A 495 49.56 5.24 -9.77
C HIS A 495 48.11 5.05 -9.33
N THR A 496 47.87 4.38 -8.21
CA THR A 496 46.49 4.20 -7.70
C THR A 496 46.26 5.09 -6.48
N GLU A 497 45.26 5.94 -6.57
CA GLU A 497 44.72 6.76 -5.50
C GLU A 497 43.28 6.31 -5.16
N GLY A 498 42.76 6.74 -3.99
CA GLY A 498 41.42 6.34 -3.56
C GLY A 498 40.32 6.73 -4.53
N GLY A 499 40.42 7.88 -5.17
CA GLY A 499 39.48 8.35 -6.17
C GLY A 499 39.43 7.50 -7.44
N ASP A 500 40.51 6.82 -7.79
CA ASP A 500 40.54 5.93 -8.98
C ASP A 500 39.65 4.73 -8.78
N PHE A 501 39.64 4.17 -7.57
CA PHE A 501 38.76 3.06 -7.24
C PHE A 501 37.30 3.51 -7.19
N ARG A 502 37.01 4.74 -6.77
CA ARG A 502 35.66 5.28 -6.83
C ARG A 502 35.13 5.28 -8.27
N GLU A 503 35.91 5.85 -9.19
CA GLU A 503 35.55 5.91 -10.60
C GLU A 503 35.42 4.51 -11.24
N ALA A 504 36.35 3.62 -10.97
CA ALA A 504 36.29 2.26 -11.49
C ALA A 504 35.10 1.48 -10.93
N THR A 505 34.79 1.62 -9.63
CA THR A 505 33.66 0.93 -8.98
C THR A 505 32.33 1.36 -9.56
N LEU A 506 32.09 2.68 -9.69
CA LEU A 506 30.83 3.20 -10.24
C LEU A 506 30.63 2.79 -11.70
N ARG A 507 31.72 2.83 -12.52
CA ARG A 507 31.68 2.34 -13.90
C ARG A 507 31.40 0.83 -13.97
N ALA A 508 31.97 0.02 -13.05
CA ALA A 508 31.71 -1.41 -13.00
C ALA A 508 30.24 -1.73 -12.72
N VAL A 509 29.60 -1.02 -11.79
CA VAL A 509 28.15 -1.17 -11.54
C VAL A 509 27.37 -0.84 -12.80
N ARG A 510 27.63 0.34 -13.38
CA ARG A 510 26.87 0.81 -14.55
C ARG A 510 27.07 -0.08 -15.77
N HIS A 511 28.31 -0.49 -16.05
CA HIS A 511 28.60 -1.43 -17.12
C HIS A 511 27.86 -2.77 -16.94
N GLY A 512 27.82 -3.30 -15.71
CA GLY A 512 27.05 -4.52 -15.41
C GLY A 512 25.56 -4.36 -15.69
N LEU A 513 24.96 -3.23 -15.29
CA LEU A 513 23.55 -2.95 -15.55
C LEU A 513 23.25 -2.80 -17.04
N MET A 514 24.13 -2.14 -17.82
CA MET A 514 23.99 -2.03 -19.27
C MET A 514 24.05 -3.41 -19.96
N LYS A 515 24.94 -4.31 -19.50
CA LYS A 515 25.05 -5.67 -20.06
C LYS A 515 23.87 -6.57 -19.78
N ALA A 516 23.38 -6.58 -18.55
CA ALA A 516 22.31 -7.46 -18.13
C ALA A 516 20.92 -6.87 -18.42
N GLY A 517 20.83 -5.56 -18.56
CA GLY A 517 19.57 -4.84 -18.57
C GLY A 517 18.91 -4.80 -17.19
N CYS A 518 17.81 -4.09 -17.10
CA CYS A 518 17.01 -3.98 -15.89
C CYS A 518 15.55 -4.37 -16.16
N VAL A 519 14.82 -4.66 -15.09
CA VAL A 519 13.38 -4.81 -15.06
C VAL A 519 12.83 -3.64 -14.25
N LEU A 520 11.87 -2.92 -14.79
CA LEU A 520 11.19 -1.84 -14.10
C LEU A 520 10.21 -2.43 -13.08
N LEU A 521 10.26 -1.92 -11.88
CA LEU A 521 9.37 -2.30 -10.78
C LEU A 521 8.46 -1.13 -10.44
N GLU A 522 7.18 -1.40 -10.30
CA GLU A 522 6.19 -0.45 -9.83
C GLU A 522 5.65 -0.81 -8.44
N PRO A 523 5.22 0.17 -7.65
CA PRO A 523 4.63 -0.09 -6.34
C PRO A 523 3.23 -0.68 -6.50
N PHE A 524 2.88 -1.63 -5.61
CA PHE A 524 1.58 -2.27 -5.53
C PHE A 524 0.87 -1.94 -4.22
N TYR A 525 -0.44 -1.79 -4.29
CA TYR A 525 -1.33 -1.80 -3.14
C TYR A 525 -1.95 -3.18 -2.95
N LYS A 526 -2.01 -3.65 -1.72
CA LYS A 526 -3.01 -4.61 -1.28
C LYS A 526 -4.27 -3.82 -0.95
N PHE A 527 -5.38 -4.14 -1.60
CA PHE A 527 -6.63 -3.42 -1.41
C PHE A 527 -7.73 -4.30 -0.85
N ARG A 528 -8.69 -3.66 -0.20
CA ARG A 528 -9.98 -4.19 0.18
C ARG A 528 -11.06 -3.23 -0.28
N LEU A 529 -11.93 -3.70 -1.14
CA LEU A 529 -13.03 -2.94 -1.73
C LEU A 529 -14.36 -3.51 -1.23
N GLU A 530 -15.12 -2.70 -0.52
CA GLU A 530 -16.46 -3.01 -0.04
C GLU A 530 -17.46 -2.24 -0.90
N VAL A 531 -18.37 -2.93 -1.56
CA VAL A 531 -19.38 -2.32 -2.43
C VAL A 531 -20.73 -3.00 -2.24
N PRO A 532 -21.86 -2.28 -2.46
CA PRO A 532 -23.16 -2.90 -2.55
C PRO A 532 -23.19 -4.03 -3.57
N ALA A 533 -23.90 -5.13 -3.28
CA ALA A 533 -23.98 -6.29 -4.15
C ALA A 533 -24.41 -5.94 -5.59
N ALA A 534 -25.27 -4.93 -5.74
CA ALA A 534 -25.70 -4.42 -7.04
C ALA A 534 -24.56 -3.79 -7.88
N SER A 535 -23.47 -3.36 -7.25
CA SER A 535 -22.32 -2.70 -7.91
C SER A 535 -21.12 -3.62 -8.11
N VAL A 536 -21.18 -4.88 -7.68
CA VAL A 536 -20.05 -5.82 -7.71
C VAL A 536 -19.56 -6.09 -9.13
N GLY A 537 -20.47 -6.26 -10.08
CA GLY A 537 -20.10 -6.51 -11.48
C GLY A 537 -19.23 -5.38 -12.06
N ARG A 538 -19.60 -4.13 -11.78
CA ARG A 538 -18.82 -2.96 -12.16
C ARG A 538 -17.47 -2.94 -11.45
N ALA A 539 -17.46 -3.10 -10.14
CA ALA A 539 -16.23 -3.11 -9.34
C ALA A 539 -15.22 -4.16 -9.86
N MET A 540 -15.70 -5.37 -10.19
CA MET A 540 -14.85 -6.42 -10.75
C MET A 540 -14.30 -6.06 -12.14
N ALA A 541 -15.11 -5.47 -13.01
CA ALA A 541 -14.66 -5.03 -14.33
C ALA A 541 -13.64 -3.88 -14.23
N ASP A 542 -13.90 -2.90 -13.38
CA ASP A 542 -12.98 -1.79 -13.11
C ASP A 542 -11.64 -2.30 -12.56
N LEU A 543 -11.65 -3.21 -11.58
CA LEU A 543 -10.45 -3.80 -11.03
C LEU A 543 -9.66 -4.61 -12.08
N GLN A 544 -10.37 -5.32 -12.96
CA GLN A 544 -9.74 -6.07 -14.06
C GLN A 544 -9.08 -5.15 -15.08
N SER A 545 -9.73 -4.04 -15.46
CA SER A 545 -9.16 -3.04 -16.37
C SER A 545 -7.95 -2.33 -15.78
N ARG A 546 -7.85 -2.29 -14.44
CA ARG A 546 -6.76 -1.69 -13.66
C ARG A 546 -5.68 -2.70 -13.28
N PHE A 547 -5.56 -3.80 -14.01
CA PHE A 547 -4.55 -4.85 -13.78
C PHE A 547 -4.52 -5.43 -12.36
N ALA A 548 -5.66 -5.37 -11.65
CA ALA A 548 -5.76 -5.92 -10.31
C ALA A 548 -5.92 -7.45 -10.35
N THR A 549 -5.25 -8.12 -9.42
CA THR A 549 -5.53 -9.51 -9.05
C THR A 549 -6.38 -9.50 -7.79
N PHE A 550 -7.55 -10.12 -7.79
CA PHE A 550 -8.46 -10.06 -6.66
C PHE A 550 -9.29 -11.34 -6.49
N GLU A 551 -9.75 -11.52 -5.27
CA GLU A 551 -10.64 -12.58 -4.82
C GLU A 551 -11.81 -11.96 -4.05
N MET A 552 -12.93 -12.68 -3.98
CA MET A 552 -14.07 -12.27 -3.19
C MET A 552 -13.95 -12.88 -1.79
N GLU A 553 -13.84 -12.03 -0.76
CA GLU A 553 -13.70 -12.49 0.63
C GLU A 553 -15.07 -12.87 1.25
N SER A 554 -16.12 -12.07 1.00
CA SER A 554 -17.46 -12.32 1.52
C SER A 554 -18.54 -11.62 0.70
N SER A 555 -19.78 -12.15 0.77
CA SER A 555 -20.98 -11.50 0.23
C SER A 555 -22.16 -11.80 1.15
N ASP A 556 -22.53 -10.82 1.99
CA ASP A 556 -23.62 -10.95 2.97
C ASP A 556 -25.01 -10.56 2.42
N GLY A 557 -25.19 -10.62 1.10
CA GLY A 557 -26.45 -10.30 0.43
C GLY A 557 -26.66 -8.82 0.13
N GLU A 558 -26.23 -7.90 0.97
CA GLU A 558 -26.29 -6.44 0.75
C GLU A 558 -24.95 -5.84 0.36
N LEU A 559 -23.85 -6.34 0.93
CA LEU A 559 -22.48 -5.89 0.66
C LEU A 559 -21.61 -7.03 0.15
N ALA A 560 -20.72 -6.73 -0.77
CA ALA A 560 -19.69 -7.64 -1.24
C ALA A 560 -18.30 -7.05 -0.98
N VAL A 561 -17.37 -7.91 -0.63
CA VAL A 561 -16.00 -7.54 -0.30
C VAL A 561 -15.04 -8.20 -1.27
N LEU A 562 -14.29 -7.39 -2.00
CA LEU A 562 -13.23 -7.80 -2.93
C LEU A 562 -11.88 -7.46 -2.33
N CYS A 563 -11.02 -8.44 -2.18
CA CYS A 563 -9.66 -8.26 -1.68
C CYS A 563 -8.65 -8.64 -2.75
N GLY A 564 -7.54 -7.90 -2.85
CA GLY A 564 -6.59 -8.18 -3.90
C GLY A 564 -5.38 -7.25 -3.89
N ARG A 565 -4.67 -7.25 -5.02
CA ARG A 565 -3.48 -6.45 -5.27
C ARG A 565 -3.61 -5.75 -6.61
N ALA A 566 -3.15 -4.50 -6.69
CA ALA A 566 -3.14 -3.74 -7.93
C ALA A 566 -2.00 -2.71 -7.95
N PRO A 567 -1.56 -2.27 -9.14
CA PRO A 567 -0.61 -1.17 -9.27
C PRO A 567 -1.12 0.11 -8.61
N VAL A 568 -0.22 0.83 -7.94
CA VAL A 568 -0.56 2.13 -7.31
C VAL A 568 -1.03 3.13 -8.36
N SER A 569 -0.43 3.12 -9.56
CA SER A 569 -0.80 3.97 -10.69
C SER A 569 -2.29 3.87 -11.05
N GLU A 570 -2.85 2.68 -10.96
CA GLU A 570 -4.20 2.36 -11.39
C GLU A 570 -5.26 2.61 -10.30
N LEU A 571 -4.88 2.55 -9.01
CA LEU A 571 -5.80 2.74 -7.89
C LEU A 571 -5.80 4.15 -7.31
N HIS A 572 -4.88 5.02 -7.72
CA HIS A 572 -4.69 6.35 -7.14
C HIS A 572 -6.00 7.17 -7.06
N ASP A 573 -6.76 7.24 -8.14
CA ASP A 573 -8.02 8.00 -8.20
C ASP A 573 -9.28 7.12 -8.02
N TYR A 574 -9.13 5.80 -7.92
CA TYR A 574 -10.26 4.88 -7.93
C TYR A 574 -11.19 5.03 -6.72
N THR A 575 -10.67 5.49 -5.58
CA THR A 575 -11.50 5.78 -4.39
C THR A 575 -12.63 6.76 -4.70
N ARG A 576 -12.35 7.81 -5.49
CA ARG A 576 -13.36 8.81 -5.87
C ARG A 576 -14.43 8.21 -6.79
N GLU A 577 -14.02 7.35 -7.71
CA GLU A 577 -14.94 6.65 -8.59
C GLU A 577 -15.84 5.68 -7.79
N VAL A 578 -15.27 4.90 -6.86
CA VAL A 578 -16.02 4.00 -5.98
C VAL A 578 -17.08 4.76 -5.20
N ILE A 579 -16.73 5.86 -4.56
CA ILE A 579 -17.68 6.72 -3.82
C ILE A 579 -18.79 7.23 -4.76
N SER A 580 -18.44 7.63 -5.97
CA SER A 580 -19.37 8.17 -6.97
C SER A 580 -20.40 7.13 -7.38
N TYR A 581 -19.98 5.96 -7.90
CA TYR A 581 -20.95 4.99 -8.44
C TYR A 581 -21.70 4.20 -7.36
N THR A 582 -21.15 4.14 -6.14
CA THR A 582 -21.85 3.52 -4.99
C THR A 582 -22.68 4.53 -4.19
N ARG A 583 -22.75 5.79 -4.61
CA ARG A 583 -23.44 6.89 -3.90
C ARG A 583 -22.97 7.03 -2.44
N GLY A 584 -21.67 6.81 -2.20
CA GLY A 584 -21.07 6.91 -0.89
C GLY A 584 -21.16 5.64 -0.03
N ALA A 585 -21.78 4.56 -0.51
CA ALA A 585 -21.88 3.31 0.23
C ALA A 585 -20.63 2.41 0.06
N GLY A 586 -19.81 2.64 -0.98
CA GLY A 586 -18.60 1.87 -1.23
C GLY A 586 -17.39 2.41 -0.46
N ARG A 587 -16.49 1.53 -0.07
CA ARG A 587 -15.23 1.86 0.61
C ARG A 587 -14.07 1.13 -0.04
N LEU A 588 -13.04 1.86 -0.42
CA LEU A 588 -11.76 1.31 -0.87
C LEU A 588 -10.70 1.60 0.19
N SER A 589 -10.01 0.55 0.63
CA SER A 589 -8.88 0.65 1.55
C SER A 589 -7.66 0.06 0.88
N CYS A 590 -6.57 0.82 0.81
CA CYS A 590 -5.33 0.42 0.16
C CYS A 590 -4.17 0.46 1.15
N ILE A 591 -3.25 -0.49 1.04
CA ILE A 591 -2.04 -0.58 1.85
C ILE A 591 -0.89 -0.93 0.92
N PHE A 592 0.26 -0.28 1.10
CA PHE A 592 1.45 -0.60 0.33
C PHE A 592 1.90 -2.05 0.55
N ASP A 593 2.13 -2.79 -0.54
CA ASP A 593 2.46 -4.22 -0.54
C ASP A 593 3.77 -4.53 -1.30
N GLY A 594 4.63 -3.52 -1.41
CA GLY A 594 5.95 -3.65 -2.06
C GLY A 594 5.91 -3.41 -3.56
N TYR A 595 6.99 -3.80 -4.23
CA TYR A 595 7.22 -3.57 -5.65
C TYR A 595 7.08 -4.87 -6.44
N GLU A 596 6.49 -4.79 -7.64
CA GLU A 596 6.35 -5.90 -8.61
C GLU A 596 6.82 -5.42 -10.01
N PRO A 597 7.08 -6.34 -10.96
CA PRO A 597 7.37 -5.94 -12.32
C PRO A 597 6.26 -5.07 -12.91
N CYS A 598 6.67 -3.96 -13.55
CA CYS A 598 5.75 -2.98 -14.11
C CYS A 598 4.93 -3.59 -15.25
N HIS A 599 3.60 -3.42 -15.19
CA HIS A 599 2.66 -4.00 -16.15
C HIS A 599 2.78 -3.36 -17.56
N ASN A 600 3.16 -2.08 -17.64
CA ASN A 600 3.30 -1.30 -18.86
C ASN A 600 4.73 -0.72 -19.03
N GLN A 601 5.77 -1.50 -18.71
CA GLN A 601 7.16 -1.05 -18.71
C GLN A 601 7.57 -0.31 -20.00
N GLU A 602 7.16 -0.79 -21.17
CA GLU A 602 7.57 -0.21 -22.46
C GLU A 602 7.06 1.23 -22.64
N GLU A 603 5.82 1.49 -22.20
CA GLU A 603 5.20 2.82 -22.25
C GLU A 603 5.90 3.80 -21.30
N ILE A 604 6.19 3.34 -20.08
CA ILE A 604 6.85 4.18 -19.07
C ILE A 604 8.27 4.52 -19.51
N VAL A 605 9.03 3.55 -20.02
CA VAL A 605 10.40 3.79 -20.55
C VAL A 605 10.36 4.78 -21.71
N ALA A 606 9.41 4.62 -22.64
CA ALA A 606 9.26 5.54 -23.75
C ALA A 606 8.88 6.96 -23.31
N SER A 607 8.02 7.11 -22.30
CA SER A 607 7.60 8.41 -21.78
C SER A 607 8.68 9.13 -20.98
N CYS A 608 9.54 8.38 -20.27
CA CYS A 608 10.60 8.95 -19.44
C CYS A 608 11.77 9.47 -20.28
N ALA A 609 12.00 8.90 -21.48
CA ALA A 609 13.07 9.25 -22.42
C ALA A 609 14.47 9.36 -21.77
N TYR A 610 14.74 8.52 -20.74
CA TYR A 610 16.04 8.50 -20.05
C TYR A 610 17.09 7.84 -20.93
N ASP A 611 18.21 8.52 -21.16
CA ASP A 611 19.36 7.97 -21.89
C ASP A 611 20.48 7.60 -20.90
N PRO A 612 20.70 6.28 -20.67
CA PRO A 612 21.74 5.82 -19.76
C PRO A 612 23.17 6.10 -20.22
N GLU A 613 23.41 6.37 -21.49
CA GLU A 613 24.74 6.73 -22.02
C GLU A 613 25.04 8.22 -21.88
N ALA A 614 24.01 9.06 -21.91
CA ALA A 614 24.12 10.51 -21.73
C ALA A 614 24.24 10.93 -20.25
N ASP A 615 23.98 10.02 -19.29
CA ASP A 615 24.12 10.27 -17.84
C ASP A 615 25.60 10.34 -17.44
N LEU A 616 26.15 11.55 -17.38
CA LEU A 616 27.55 11.82 -17.07
C LEU A 616 27.93 11.40 -15.64
N ASP A 617 27.01 11.49 -14.70
CA ASP A 617 27.22 11.11 -13.29
C ASP A 617 27.28 9.59 -13.10
N ASN A 618 26.71 8.84 -14.03
CA ASN A 618 26.66 7.38 -14.00
C ASN A 618 27.12 6.78 -15.33
N THR A 619 28.26 7.25 -15.85
CA THR A 619 28.78 6.79 -17.14
C THR A 619 29.09 5.28 -17.15
N PRO A 620 28.66 4.53 -18.18
CA PRO A 620 29.00 3.11 -18.36
C PRO A 620 30.36 2.90 -19.01
N HIS A 621 30.94 3.95 -19.57
CA HIS A 621 32.21 3.88 -20.33
C HIS A 621 33.41 3.81 -19.40
N SER A 622 34.48 3.14 -19.84
CA SER A 622 35.73 3.05 -19.09
C SER A 622 36.84 3.87 -19.74
N VAL A 623 37.83 4.23 -18.94
CA VAL A 623 39.00 5.03 -19.41
C VAL A 623 40.24 4.13 -19.39
N PHE A 624 40.86 3.94 -20.52
CA PHE A 624 42.11 3.21 -20.68
C PHE A 624 43.24 4.14 -21.14
N CYS A 625 44.48 3.69 -21.03
CA CYS A 625 45.67 4.43 -21.46
C CYS A 625 46.44 3.65 -22.51
N ALA A 626 46.77 4.30 -23.62
CA ALA A 626 47.70 3.78 -24.62
C ALA A 626 48.67 4.88 -25.04
N HIS A 627 49.96 4.54 -25.13
CA HIS A 627 51.01 5.46 -25.53
C HIS A 627 51.08 6.76 -24.71
N GLY A 628 50.66 6.72 -23.42
CA GLY A 628 50.68 7.86 -22.51
C GLY A 628 49.50 8.82 -22.68
N ALA A 629 48.49 8.44 -23.43
CA ALA A 629 47.22 9.21 -23.55
C ALA A 629 46.02 8.37 -23.10
N GLY A 630 45.19 8.95 -22.25
CA GLY A 630 43.89 8.35 -21.83
C GLY A 630 42.88 8.42 -22.99
N PHE A 631 42.11 7.36 -23.19
CA PHE A 631 41.03 7.33 -24.16
C PHE A 631 39.79 6.60 -23.53
N VAL A 632 38.63 7.01 -23.98
CA VAL A 632 37.36 6.41 -23.51
C VAL A 632 37.01 5.21 -24.36
N VAL A 633 36.70 4.09 -23.70
CA VAL A 633 36.22 2.87 -24.36
C VAL A 633 34.72 2.74 -24.10
N PRO A 634 33.89 2.66 -25.13
CA PRO A 634 32.46 2.42 -25.01
C PRO A 634 32.17 1.14 -24.22
N TRP A 635 31.08 1.12 -23.48
CA TRP A 635 30.71 0.00 -22.59
C TRP A 635 30.62 -1.35 -23.34
N GLN A 636 30.21 -1.35 -24.60
CA GLN A 636 30.12 -2.55 -25.44
C GLN A 636 31.47 -3.23 -25.65
N GLU A 637 32.54 -2.45 -25.59
CA GLU A 637 33.91 -2.91 -25.92
C GLU A 637 34.78 -3.11 -24.67
N VAL A 638 34.37 -2.67 -23.49
CA VAL A 638 35.17 -2.71 -22.24
C VAL A 638 35.67 -4.13 -21.93
N ASP A 639 34.86 -5.15 -22.19
CA ASP A 639 35.28 -6.56 -21.97
C ASP A 639 36.50 -6.99 -22.81
N SER A 640 36.74 -6.34 -23.97
CA SER A 640 37.89 -6.63 -24.84
C SER A 640 39.17 -5.99 -24.34
N TYR A 641 39.07 -4.90 -23.56
CA TYR A 641 40.21 -4.12 -23.07
C TYR A 641 40.61 -4.41 -21.62
N LYS A 642 39.76 -5.13 -20.85
CA LYS A 642 40.02 -5.41 -19.42
C LYS A 642 41.32 -6.14 -19.18
N HIS A 643 42.03 -5.80 -18.11
CA HIS A 643 43.32 -6.38 -17.75
C HIS A 643 43.19 -7.62 -16.85
N LEU A 644 42.05 -7.81 -16.20
CA LEU A 644 41.78 -8.94 -15.31
C LEU A 644 40.71 -9.86 -15.89
N THR A 645 40.81 -11.14 -15.56
CA THR A 645 39.76 -12.12 -15.86
C THR A 645 39.25 -12.67 -14.51
N ALA A 646 38.00 -12.34 -14.16
CA ALA A 646 37.37 -12.92 -12.97
C ALA A 646 37.13 -14.43 -13.21
N GLU A 647 37.54 -15.27 -12.30
CA GLU A 647 37.19 -16.70 -12.27
C GLU A 647 35.74 -16.89 -11.79
N VAL A 648 34.80 -16.40 -12.57
CA VAL A 648 33.35 -16.65 -12.31
C VAL A 648 32.88 -17.58 -13.42
N SER A 649 32.41 -18.78 -13.08
CA SER A 649 31.80 -19.68 -14.08
C SER A 649 30.74 -18.88 -14.86
N ALA A 650 30.92 -18.83 -16.18
CA ALA A 650 30.09 -18.03 -17.08
C ALA A 650 28.59 -18.33 -16.81
N PRO A 651 27.74 -17.31 -16.67
CA PRO A 651 26.30 -17.54 -16.65
C PRO A 651 25.89 -18.16 -18.01
N ALA A 652 25.02 -19.14 -17.96
CA ALA A 652 24.30 -19.54 -19.16
C ALA A 652 23.68 -18.27 -19.77
N SER A 653 23.89 -18.06 -21.06
CA SER A 653 23.50 -16.87 -21.81
C SER A 653 22.05 -16.48 -21.48
N ALA A 654 21.74 -15.19 -21.37
CA ALA A 654 20.44 -14.62 -21.05
C ALA A 654 19.27 -15.13 -21.92
N GLU A 655 19.56 -15.79 -23.05
CA GLU A 655 18.56 -16.49 -23.87
C GLU A 655 17.89 -17.69 -23.18
N ALA A 656 18.41 -18.18 -22.02
CA ALA A 656 17.86 -19.34 -21.32
C ALA A 656 16.86 -18.98 -20.19
N ILE A 657 16.62 -17.72 -19.86
CA ILE A 657 15.84 -17.32 -18.67
C ILE A 657 14.52 -16.58 -19.00
N LEU A 658 14.32 -16.14 -20.23
CA LEU A 658 12.99 -15.78 -20.69
C LEU A 658 12.31 -17.06 -21.22
N PRO A 659 11.30 -17.63 -20.54
CA PRO A 659 10.49 -18.64 -21.17
C PRO A 659 9.76 -17.93 -22.31
N LYS A 660 10.21 -18.16 -23.56
CA LYS A 660 9.42 -17.79 -24.73
C LYS A 660 8.02 -18.38 -24.49
N ALA A 661 6.99 -17.56 -24.51
CA ALA A 661 5.61 -18.01 -24.36
C ALA A 661 5.29 -19.21 -25.29
N SER A 662 6.02 -19.33 -26.41
CA SER A 662 6.00 -20.48 -27.31
C SER A 662 6.60 -21.79 -26.74
N SER A 663 7.46 -21.75 -25.70
CA SER A 663 8.02 -22.98 -25.12
C SER A 663 7.16 -23.55 -23.99
N LEU A 664 6.40 -22.72 -23.30
CA LEU A 664 5.36 -23.17 -22.36
C LEU A 664 4.18 -23.79 -23.11
N ALA A 665 3.76 -23.21 -24.22
CA ALA A 665 2.74 -23.81 -25.08
C ALA A 665 3.16 -25.17 -25.67
N LYS A 666 4.45 -25.40 -25.92
CA LYS A 666 4.96 -26.72 -26.40
C LYS A 666 5.13 -27.75 -25.29
N ARG A 667 5.22 -27.36 -24.02
CA ARG A 667 5.40 -28.28 -22.89
C ARG A 667 4.08 -28.84 -22.37
N TYR A 668 2.96 -28.23 -22.77
CA TYR A 668 1.58 -28.65 -22.44
C TYR A 668 0.73 -28.91 -23.69
N GLN A 669 1.34 -29.33 -24.82
CA GLN A 669 0.57 -30.04 -25.86
C GLN A 669 0.21 -31.42 -25.31
N LEU A 670 -0.74 -31.44 -24.38
CA LEU A 670 -1.58 -32.61 -24.14
C LEU A 670 -2.26 -32.91 -25.47
N SER A 671 -2.09 -34.12 -25.99
CA SER A 671 -2.86 -34.55 -27.13
C SER A 671 -4.36 -34.42 -26.85
N GLU A 672 -5.19 -34.14 -27.84
CA GLU A 672 -6.63 -34.03 -27.66
C GLU A 672 -7.21 -35.23 -26.91
N ALA A 673 -6.63 -36.44 -27.10
CA ALA A 673 -6.94 -37.65 -26.35
C ALA A 673 -6.64 -37.57 -24.86
N ALA A 674 -5.53 -36.91 -24.46
CA ALA A 674 -5.18 -36.75 -23.04
C ALA A 674 -6.06 -35.69 -22.35
N LEU A 675 -6.49 -34.67 -23.10
CA LEU A 675 -7.47 -33.68 -22.62
C LEU A 675 -8.87 -34.29 -22.46
N GLU A 676 -9.30 -35.16 -23.40
CA GLU A 676 -10.54 -35.91 -23.29
C GLU A 676 -10.51 -36.90 -22.11
N GLU A 677 -9.37 -37.51 -21.84
CA GLU A 677 -9.20 -38.45 -20.71
C GLU A 677 -9.26 -37.72 -19.35
N ILE A 678 -8.67 -36.52 -19.26
CA ILE A 678 -8.76 -35.67 -18.07
C ILE A 678 -10.21 -35.16 -17.89
N MET A 679 -10.88 -34.74 -18.96
CA MET A 679 -12.26 -34.27 -18.90
C MET A 679 -13.23 -35.42 -18.56
N MET A 680 -13.03 -36.64 -19.05
CA MET A 680 -13.82 -37.78 -18.67
C MET A 680 -13.64 -38.23 -17.23
N ARG A 681 -12.41 -38.06 -16.70
CA ARG A 681 -12.08 -38.38 -15.31
C ARG A 681 -12.64 -37.38 -14.30
N GLU A 682 -12.62 -36.08 -14.61
CA GLU A 682 -13.08 -35.02 -13.72
C GLU A 682 -14.58 -34.72 -13.82
N PHE A 683 -15.16 -34.83 -15.02
CA PHE A 683 -16.55 -34.41 -15.28
C PHE A 683 -17.51 -35.53 -15.73
N GLY A 684 -17.01 -36.76 -15.83
CA GLY A 684 -17.82 -37.91 -16.28
C GLY A 684 -18.19 -37.90 -17.79
N PRO A 685 -18.88 -38.93 -18.31
CA PRO A 685 -19.11 -39.05 -19.75
C PRO A 685 -20.05 -37.97 -20.29
N ILE A 686 -19.53 -37.18 -21.21
CA ILE A 686 -20.27 -36.13 -21.91
C ILE A 686 -21.29 -36.77 -22.85
N ARG A 687 -22.60 -36.63 -22.58
CA ARG A 687 -23.64 -37.02 -23.52
C ARG A 687 -23.71 -36.01 -24.67
N ARG A 688 -23.11 -36.35 -25.82
CA ARG A 688 -23.33 -35.64 -27.08
C ARG A 688 -24.78 -35.90 -27.54
N LYS A 689 -25.63 -34.89 -27.60
CA LYS A 689 -26.86 -34.91 -28.37
C LYS A 689 -26.48 -34.98 -29.83
N GLN A 690 -26.75 -36.15 -30.50
CA GLN A 690 -26.67 -36.26 -31.95
C GLN A 690 -27.81 -35.42 -32.55
N TYR A 691 -27.48 -34.33 -33.15
CA TYR A 691 -28.36 -33.64 -34.09
C TYR A 691 -28.31 -34.45 -35.43
N SER A 692 -29.43 -35.08 -35.78
CA SER A 692 -29.60 -35.68 -37.09
C SER A 692 -29.82 -34.55 -38.13
N GLU A 693 -28.93 -34.47 -39.11
CA GLU A 693 -29.08 -33.58 -40.26
C GLU A 693 -30.35 -33.90 -41.01
N PRO A 694 -31.17 -32.91 -41.46
CA PRO A 694 -32.27 -33.15 -42.38
C PRO A 694 -31.72 -33.48 -43.77
N LYS A 695 -32.19 -34.59 -44.34
CA LYS A 695 -31.92 -35.01 -45.73
C LYS A 695 -32.51 -33.95 -46.69
N ILE A 696 -31.66 -33.22 -47.38
CA ILE A 696 -32.04 -32.38 -48.52
C ILE A 696 -31.84 -33.19 -49.79
N ASN A 697 -32.94 -33.35 -50.56
CA ASN A 697 -32.94 -33.98 -51.87
C ASN A 697 -32.14 -33.15 -52.89
N ALA A 698 -31.31 -33.88 -53.65
CA ALA A 698 -30.55 -33.33 -54.75
C ALA A 698 -31.47 -32.92 -55.90
N ALA A 699 -31.58 -31.62 -56.16
CA ALA A 699 -31.79 -31.03 -57.47
C ALA A 699 -31.68 -29.49 -57.35
N ASP A 700 -30.73 -29.00 -58.09
CA ASP A 700 -30.43 -27.62 -58.54
C ASP A 700 -29.13 -27.05 -58.06
N GLU A 701 -28.14 -27.20 -58.94
CA GLU A 701 -26.98 -26.31 -58.93
C GLU A 701 -27.39 -24.90 -59.31
N PRO A 702 -26.92 -23.89 -58.54
CA PRO A 702 -26.41 -22.69 -59.18
C PRO A 702 -25.07 -22.18 -58.61
N LYS A 703 -24.19 -21.99 -59.57
CA LYS A 703 -23.18 -20.93 -59.71
C LYS A 703 -22.40 -20.47 -58.42
N LYS A 704 -21.13 -20.81 -58.45
CA LYS A 704 -20.04 -20.23 -57.66
C LYS A 704 -20.21 -18.74 -57.37
N ARG A 705 -20.43 -18.41 -56.10
CA ARG A 705 -20.14 -17.07 -55.55
C ARG A 705 -18.86 -17.18 -54.72
N LYS A 706 -17.95 -16.21 -55.03
CA LYS A 706 -16.62 -16.03 -54.41
C LYS A 706 -16.71 -15.97 -52.92
N GLY A 707 -15.81 -16.66 -52.25
CA GLY A 707 -15.70 -16.76 -50.78
C GLY A 707 -15.55 -15.39 -50.15
N LYS A 708 -16.39 -15.10 -49.17
CA LYS A 708 -16.17 -14.10 -48.16
C LYS A 708 -15.28 -14.68 -47.09
N LYS A 709 -14.17 -14.00 -46.83
CA LYS A 709 -13.27 -14.27 -45.72
C LYS A 709 -14.06 -14.30 -44.42
N THR A 710 -13.88 -15.33 -43.59
CA THR A 710 -14.25 -15.35 -42.21
C THR A 710 -13.58 -14.20 -41.49
N VAL A 711 -14.36 -13.19 -41.09
CA VAL A 711 -13.95 -12.06 -40.26
C VAL A 711 -14.06 -12.50 -38.80
N ALA A 712 -12.98 -12.32 -38.05
CA ALA A 712 -12.91 -12.50 -36.63
C ALA A 712 -13.88 -11.53 -35.91
N SER A 713 -14.43 -12.00 -34.76
CA SER A 713 -15.24 -11.30 -33.76
C SER A 713 -15.93 -10.00 -34.25
N GLN A 714 -17.20 -10.09 -34.61
CA GLN A 714 -18.03 -8.90 -34.81
C GLN A 714 -18.27 -8.24 -33.44
N ASN A 715 -17.92 -6.94 -33.31
CA ASN A 715 -18.27 -6.12 -32.18
C ASN A 715 -19.81 -6.07 -32.08
N ARG A 716 -20.33 -6.35 -30.88
CA ARG A 716 -21.78 -6.29 -30.61
C ARG A 716 -22.12 -4.91 -30.06
N MET A 717 -23.20 -4.32 -30.59
CA MET A 717 -23.71 -3.02 -30.18
C MET A 717 -25.19 -3.09 -29.85
N VAL A 718 -25.59 -2.42 -28.76
CA VAL A 718 -26.99 -2.29 -28.34
C VAL A 718 -27.37 -0.81 -28.35
N LEU A 719 -28.38 -0.46 -29.13
CA LEU A 719 -29.00 0.88 -29.17
C LEU A 719 -30.23 0.84 -28.26
N VAL A 720 -30.30 1.71 -27.27
CA VAL A 720 -31.37 1.71 -26.25
C VAL A 720 -32.13 3.03 -26.31
N ASP A 721 -33.43 2.97 -26.55
CA ASP A 721 -34.33 4.08 -26.37
C ASP A 721 -34.64 4.27 -24.90
N GLY A 722 -34.03 5.32 -24.28
CA GLY A 722 -34.03 5.50 -22.84
C GLY A 722 -35.41 5.76 -22.26
N TYR A 723 -36.24 6.60 -22.90
CA TYR A 723 -37.56 6.86 -22.34
C TYR A 723 -38.52 5.71 -22.56
N ASN A 724 -38.39 4.99 -23.64
CA ASN A 724 -39.21 3.80 -23.88
C ASN A 724 -38.96 2.71 -22.81
N VAL A 725 -37.69 2.54 -22.39
CA VAL A 725 -37.32 1.62 -21.32
C VAL A 725 -37.80 2.15 -19.96
N ILE A 726 -37.62 3.44 -19.64
CA ILE A 726 -38.06 4.04 -18.38
C ILE A 726 -39.57 3.85 -18.18
N PHE A 727 -40.38 4.09 -19.20
CA PHE A 727 -41.83 3.99 -19.09
C PHE A 727 -42.37 2.56 -19.16
N ALA A 728 -41.58 1.62 -19.71
CA ALA A 728 -41.93 0.19 -19.76
C ALA A 728 -41.64 -0.56 -18.45
N TRP A 729 -40.67 -0.14 -17.66
CA TRP A 729 -40.29 -0.81 -16.42
C TRP A 729 -40.98 -0.17 -15.22
N ASP A 730 -41.79 -0.94 -14.48
CA ASP A 730 -42.62 -0.44 -13.38
C ASP A 730 -41.80 0.35 -12.34
N ALA A 731 -40.61 -0.17 -11.94
CA ALA A 731 -39.75 0.50 -10.95
C ALA A 731 -39.17 1.82 -11.45
N LEU A 732 -38.86 1.96 -12.72
CA LEU A 732 -38.35 3.21 -13.29
C LEU A 732 -39.51 4.19 -13.59
N ARG A 733 -40.68 3.67 -13.96
CA ARG A 733 -41.89 4.49 -14.17
C ARG A 733 -42.36 5.15 -12.89
N GLU A 734 -42.40 4.44 -11.76
CA GLU A 734 -42.71 5.01 -10.45
C GLU A 734 -41.69 6.11 -10.05
N LEU A 735 -40.40 5.93 -10.34
CA LEU A 735 -39.40 6.95 -10.15
C LEU A 735 -39.59 8.15 -11.09
N ALA A 736 -40.01 7.94 -12.33
CA ALA A 736 -40.24 9.00 -13.30
C ALA A 736 -41.43 9.88 -12.92
N ASP A 737 -42.48 9.34 -12.26
CA ASP A 737 -43.60 10.10 -11.70
C ASP A 737 -43.15 11.11 -10.62
N PHE A 738 -42.09 10.82 -9.90
CA PHE A 738 -41.50 11.76 -8.91
C PHE A 738 -40.41 12.66 -9.51
N SER A 739 -39.52 12.10 -10.32
CA SER A 739 -38.41 12.82 -10.95
C SER A 739 -37.87 12.04 -12.15
N LEU A 740 -38.09 12.60 -13.35
CA LEU A 740 -37.60 12.05 -14.60
C LEU A 740 -36.05 12.00 -14.66
N GLU A 741 -35.38 12.94 -14.00
CA GLU A 741 -33.93 12.99 -13.87
C GLU A 741 -33.40 11.79 -13.07
N LYS A 742 -34.01 11.48 -11.94
CA LYS A 742 -33.68 10.31 -11.11
C LYS A 742 -33.92 9.00 -11.84
N ALA A 743 -34.98 8.89 -12.63
CA ALA A 743 -35.27 7.71 -13.42
C ALA A 743 -34.19 7.49 -14.51
N ARG A 744 -33.73 8.57 -15.18
CA ARG A 744 -32.60 8.53 -16.13
C ARG A 744 -31.31 8.07 -15.48
N GLU A 745 -30.97 8.65 -14.34
CA GLU A 745 -29.76 8.26 -13.59
C GLU A 745 -29.81 6.78 -13.19
N THR A 746 -30.94 6.31 -12.68
CA THR A 746 -31.12 4.90 -12.30
C THR A 746 -31.00 3.96 -13.50
N LEU A 747 -31.57 4.30 -14.66
CA LEU A 747 -31.38 3.52 -15.89
C LEU A 747 -29.90 3.52 -16.33
N MET A 748 -29.24 4.66 -16.27
CA MET A 748 -27.83 4.77 -16.59
C MET A 748 -26.97 3.89 -15.67
N ASP A 749 -27.24 3.82 -14.36
CA ASP A 749 -26.52 2.96 -13.42
C ASP A 749 -26.77 1.45 -13.69
N ILE A 750 -28.00 1.07 -14.07
CA ILE A 750 -28.33 -0.31 -14.48
C ILE A 750 -27.54 -0.70 -15.72
N LEU A 751 -27.45 0.18 -16.72
CA LEU A 751 -26.69 -0.06 -17.95
C LEU A 751 -25.19 -0.12 -17.71
N SER A 752 -24.65 0.66 -16.76
CA SER A 752 -23.24 0.58 -16.38
C SER A 752 -22.85 -0.84 -15.92
N ASN A 753 -23.68 -1.46 -15.08
CA ASN A 753 -23.44 -2.86 -14.63
C ASN A 753 -23.55 -3.87 -15.80
N TYR A 754 -24.54 -3.68 -16.68
CA TYR A 754 -24.74 -4.54 -17.83
C TYR A 754 -23.57 -4.50 -18.81
N VAL A 755 -23.10 -3.27 -19.16
CA VAL A 755 -21.95 -3.05 -20.07
C VAL A 755 -20.67 -3.62 -19.50
N ALA A 756 -20.41 -3.36 -18.21
CA ALA A 756 -19.20 -3.83 -17.51
C ALA A 756 -19.07 -5.36 -17.56
N TYR A 757 -20.18 -6.09 -17.35
CA TYR A 757 -20.18 -7.57 -17.35
C TYR A 757 -20.17 -8.18 -18.75
N THR A 758 -21.02 -7.66 -19.67
CA THR A 758 -21.20 -8.24 -21.01
C THR A 758 -20.13 -7.79 -22.02
N LYS A 759 -19.41 -6.69 -21.72
CA LYS A 759 -18.47 -6.03 -22.64
C LYS A 759 -19.09 -5.68 -24.00
N THR A 760 -20.39 -5.41 -24.01
CA THR A 760 -21.15 -5.01 -25.19
C THR A 760 -21.15 -3.50 -25.30
N GLU A 761 -20.86 -2.96 -26.48
CA GLU A 761 -21.00 -1.51 -26.72
C GLU A 761 -22.47 -1.13 -26.65
N VAL A 762 -22.81 -0.12 -25.84
CA VAL A 762 -24.19 0.38 -25.67
C VAL A 762 -24.23 1.87 -26.00
N THR A 763 -25.26 2.28 -26.75
CA THR A 763 -25.63 3.69 -26.95
C THR A 763 -27.03 3.90 -26.39
N LEU A 764 -27.14 4.70 -25.35
CA LEU A 764 -28.40 5.11 -24.73
C LEU A 764 -28.83 6.45 -25.28
N VAL A 765 -30.03 6.54 -25.81
CA VAL A 765 -30.56 7.73 -26.47
C VAL A 765 -31.78 8.28 -25.72
N PHE A 766 -31.77 9.58 -25.46
CA PHE A 766 -32.88 10.32 -24.84
C PHE A 766 -33.34 11.46 -25.73
N ASP A 767 -34.65 11.70 -25.80
CA ASP A 767 -35.20 12.85 -26.47
C ASP A 767 -34.93 14.18 -25.74
N ALA A 768 -34.47 15.19 -26.44
CA ALA A 768 -34.12 16.50 -25.90
C ALA A 768 -35.31 17.30 -25.35
N TYR A 769 -36.54 17.13 -25.86
CA TYR A 769 -37.68 17.92 -25.44
C TYR A 769 -38.12 17.71 -23.99
N LEU A 770 -37.65 16.65 -23.36
CA LEU A 770 -37.87 16.35 -21.94
C LEU A 770 -36.70 16.77 -21.03
N VAL A 771 -35.70 17.51 -21.58
CA VAL A 771 -34.53 18.01 -20.81
C VAL A 771 -34.58 19.53 -20.74
N LYS A 772 -34.43 20.10 -19.56
CA LYS A 772 -34.29 21.58 -19.38
C LYS A 772 -32.99 22.01 -20.09
N ASP A 773 -33.11 23.02 -21.00
CA ASP A 773 -32.04 23.63 -21.78
C ASP A 773 -31.60 22.96 -23.10
N GLY A 774 -32.34 22.03 -23.67
CA GLY A 774 -32.42 21.58 -25.07
C GLY A 774 -31.25 21.63 -26.07
N VAL A 775 -30.04 21.80 -25.61
CA VAL A 775 -28.82 21.72 -26.43
C VAL A 775 -28.37 20.28 -26.41
N GLY A 776 -28.54 19.56 -27.53
CA GLY A 776 -28.12 18.16 -27.63
C GLY A 776 -26.73 17.93 -27.04
N SER A 777 -26.58 16.85 -26.27
CA SER A 777 -25.31 16.45 -25.68
C SER A 777 -24.99 15.00 -25.99
N ASP A 778 -23.72 14.73 -26.20
CA ASP A 778 -23.19 13.43 -26.52
C ASP A 778 -21.94 13.23 -25.67
N PHE A 779 -21.95 12.21 -24.79
CA PHE A 779 -20.83 11.92 -23.89
C PHE A 779 -20.74 10.41 -23.56
N VAL A 780 -19.59 10.00 -23.13
CA VAL A 780 -19.35 8.62 -22.66
C VAL A 780 -19.45 8.59 -21.15
N LYS A 781 -20.30 7.70 -20.63
CA LYS A 781 -20.42 7.40 -19.21
C LYS A 781 -20.10 5.91 -19.00
N ASP A 782 -19.15 5.60 -18.12
CA ASP A 782 -18.83 4.23 -17.69
C ASP A 782 -18.61 3.22 -18.84
N GLY A 783 -17.97 3.68 -19.91
CA GLY A 783 -17.65 2.85 -21.07
C GLY A 783 -18.77 2.68 -22.11
N TYR A 784 -19.90 3.36 -21.98
CA TYR A 784 -20.95 3.40 -22.99
C TYR A 784 -21.38 4.84 -23.33
N ARG A 785 -21.97 5.02 -24.50
CA ARG A 785 -22.33 6.33 -25.05
C ARG A 785 -23.73 6.73 -24.60
N VAL A 786 -23.90 7.97 -24.14
CA VAL A 786 -25.21 8.58 -23.82
C VAL A 786 -25.43 9.77 -24.72
N VAL A 787 -26.54 9.77 -25.43
CA VAL A 787 -26.91 10.83 -26.39
C VAL A 787 -28.22 11.44 -25.96
N TYR A 788 -28.23 12.76 -25.82
CA TYR A 788 -29.46 13.58 -25.81
C TYR A 788 -29.61 14.21 -27.17
N THR A 789 -30.70 13.90 -27.88
CA THR A 789 -30.93 14.41 -29.25
C THR A 789 -31.04 15.94 -29.27
N LYS A 790 -30.92 16.52 -30.43
CA LYS A 790 -31.15 17.96 -30.63
C LYS A 790 -32.66 18.24 -30.68
N GLN A 791 -33.05 19.48 -30.45
CA GLN A 791 -34.46 19.92 -30.33
C GLN A 791 -35.33 19.53 -31.55
N ASP A 792 -34.72 19.37 -32.73
CA ASP A 792 -35.39 19.00 -33.99
C ASP A 792 -35.24 17.53 -34.41
N GLN A 793 -34.64 16.69 -33.55
CA GLN A 793 -34.38 15.25 -33.82
C GLN A 793 -34.95 14.40 -32.68
N THR A 794 -35.82 13.45 -33.01
CA THR A 794 -36.34 12.47 -32.05
C THR A 794 -35.33 11.36 -31.79
N ALA A 795 -35.41 10.66 -30.61
CA ALA A 795 -34.60 9.49 -30.33
C ALA A 795 -34.77 8.41 -31.39
N ASP A 796 -36.01 8.22 -31.88
CA ASP A 796 -36.31 7.25 -32.94
C ASP A 796 -35.56 7.55 -34.23
N ALA A 797 -35.55 8.82 -34.68
CA ALA A 797 -34.84 9.23 -35.90
C ALA A 797 -33.31 9.06 -35.75
N PHE A 798 -32.78 9.37 -34.58
CA PHE A 798 -31.36 9.19 -34.30
C PHE A 798 -30.95 7.70 -34.25
N ILE A 799 -31.77 6.85 -33.63
CA ILE A 799 -31.53 5.41 -33.58
C ILE A 799 -31.61 4.81 -35.00
N GLU A 800 -32.57 5.27 -35.83
CA GLU A 800 -32.69 4.81 -37.19
C GLU A 800 -31.49 5.21 -38.07
N GLU A 801 -30.97 6.42 -37.90
CA GLU A 801 -29.74 6.87 -38.56
C GLU A 801 -28.53 6.00 -38.14
N MET A 802 -28.36 5.74 -36.84
CA MET A 802 -27.30 4.86 -36.34
C MET A 802 -27.43 3.40 -36.84
N MET A 803 -28.64 2.88 -36.99
CA MET A 803 -28.86 1.54 -37.56
C MET A 803 -28.33 1.43 -38.97
N TYR A 804 -28.51 2.47 -39.80
CA TYR A 804 -28.00 2.50 -41.18
C TYR A 804 -26.47 2.62 -41.22
N GLU A 805 -25.88 3.40 -40.36
CA GLU A 805 -24.43 3.62 -40.31
C GLU A 805 -23.67 2.39 -39.78
N LEU A 806 -24.16 1.75 -38.75
CA LEU A 806 -23.46 0.72 -38.01
C LEU A 806 -23.78 -0.71 -38.49
N GLY A 807 -24.96 -0.94 -39.02
CA GLY A 807 -25.44 -2.25 -39.49
C GLY A 807 -24.47 -3.04 -40.38
N PRO A 808 -23.66 -2.43 -41.27
CA PRO A 808 -22.69 -3.16 -42.08
C PRO A 808 -21.48 -3.74 -41.33
N ASN A 809 -21.13 -3.15 -40.17
CA ASN A 809 -19.87 -3.44 -39.43
C ASN A 809 -20.06 -4.04 -38.05
N TYR A 810 -21.28 -3.93 -37.48
CA TYR A 810 -21.60 -4.37 -36.12
C TYR A 810 -22.78 -5.35 -36.15
N ASP A 811 -22.82 -6.22 -35.13
CA ASP A 811 -24.01 -7.01 -34.77
C ASP A 811 -24.88 -6.15 -33.88
N VAL A 812 -25.79 -5.34 -34.50
CA VAL A 812 -26.56 -4.34 -33.77
C VAL A 812 -27.87 -4.93 -33.27
N LYS A 813 -28.21 -4.62 -31.99
CA LYS A 813 -29.52 -4.84 -31.39
C LYS A 813 -30.17 -3.50 -31.07
N VAL A 814 -31.47 -3.37 -31.27
CA VAL A 814 -32.24 -2.19 -30.89
C VAL A 814 -33.27 -2.51 -29.84
N VAL A 815 -33.22 -1.78 -28.72
CA VAL A 815 -34.19 -1.90 -27.61
C VAL A 815 -35.16 -0.74 -27.65
N THR A 816 -36.40 -1.01 -28.06
CA THR A 816 -37.49 -0.03 -28.09
C THR A 816 -38.86 -0.71 -28.03
N GLY A 817 -39.85 -0.04 -27.43
CA GLY A 817 -41.26 -0.42 -27.46
C GLY A 817 -42.01 0.09 -28.69
N ASP A 818 -41.41 1.04 -29.44
CA ASP A 818 -42.08 1.61 -30.62
C ASP A 818 -42.14 0.62 -31.76
N ARG A 819 -43.38 0.38 -32.26
CA ARG A 819 -43.64 -0.57 -33.37
C ARG A 819 -43.05 -0.15 -34.70
N LEU A 820 -42.95 1.16 -34.99
CA LEU A 820 -42.39 1.68 -36.24
C LEU A 820 -40.87 1.43 -36.28
N LEU A 821 -40.19 1.73 -35.21
CA LEU A 821 -38.74 1.51 -35.07
C LEU A 821 -38.38 0.02 -35.08
N GLN A 822 -39.20 -0.81 -34.45
CA GLN A 822 -39.09 -2.28 -34.52
C GLN A 822 -39.24 -2.80 -35.97
N PHE A 823 -40.14 -2.22 -36.73
CA PHE A 823 -40.34 -2.58 -38.15
C PHE A 823 -39.14 -2.17 -39.00
N SER A 824 -38.61 -0.95 -38.79
CA SER A 824 -37.40 -0.46 -39.46
C SER A 824 -36.17 -1.30 -39.17
N ALA A 825 -36.00 -1.74 -37.92
CA ALA A 825 -34.91 -2.65 -37.51
C ALA A 825 -34.97 -4.00 -38.26
N VAL A 826 -36.15 -4.61 -38.35
CA VAL A 826 -36.34 -5.89 -39.05
C VAL A 826 -36.09 -5.74 -40.57
N HIS A 827 -36.49 -4.62 -41.19
CA HIS A 827 -36.21 -4.33 -42.60
C HIS A 827 -34.73 -4.17 -42.90
N SER A 828 -33.97 -3.61 -41.93
CA SER A 828 -32.52 -3.44 -42.02
C SER A 828 -31.72 -4.67 -41.64
N GLY A 829 -32.39 -5.78 -41.25
CA GLY A 829 -31.74 -7.04 -40.85
C GLY A 829 -31.08 -6.95 -39.48
N ILE A 830 -31.53 -6.01 -38.66
CA ILE A 830 -31.03 -5.77 -37.28
C ILE A 830 -31.92 -6.48 -36.27
N LEU A 831 -31.32 -7.01 -35.20
CA LEU A 831 -32.05 -7.69 -34.14
C LEU A 831 -32.83 -6.67 -33.30
N ARG A 832 -34.12 -6.89 -33.14
CA ARG A 832 -35.01 -6.13 -32.28
C ARG A 832 -35.14 -6.79 -30.89
N MET A 833 -35.30 -5.97 -29.85
CA MET A 833 -35.61 -6.40 -28.48
C MET A 833 -36.64 -5.42 -27.89
N THR A 834 -37.65 -5.97 -27.21
CA THR A 834 -38.60 -5.10 -26.49
C THR A 834 -37.96 -4.63 -25.16
N ALA A 835 -38.49 -3.57 -24.56
CA ALA A 835 -38.02 -3.11 -23.25
C ALA A 835 -38.21 -4.17 -22.15
N GLU A 836 -39.27 -5.01 -22.25
CA GLU A 836 -39.51 -6.13 -21.32
C GLU A 836 -38.48 -7.26 -21.53
N GLU A 837 -38.21 -7.66 -22.77
CA GLU A 837 -37.18 -8.66 -23.10
C GLU A 837 -35.78 -8.18 -22.64
N PHE A 838 -35.53 -6.87 -22.71
CA PHE A 838 -34.27 -6.29 -22.23
C PHE A 838 -34.18 -6.31 -20.71
N MET A 839 -35.28 -6.09 -19.97
CA MET A 839 -35.34 -6.24 -18.53
C MET A 839 -35.04 -7.69 -18.12
N ASP A 840 -35.58 -8.65 -18.85
CA ASP A 840 -35.28 -10.07 -18.60
C ASP A 840 -33.83 -10.42 -18.89
N GLU A 841 -33.22 -9.84 -19.94
CA GLU A 841 -31.80 -10.00 -20.24
C GLU A 841 -30.92 -9.40 -19.13
N ILE A 842 -31.23 -8.19 -18.63
CA ILE A 842 -30.52 -7.56 -17.52
C ILE A 842 -30.71 -8.37 -16.23
N THR A 843 -31.93 -8.85 -15.94
CA THR A 843 -32.20 -9.68 -14.77
C THR A 843 -31.41 -10.99 -14.83
N ARG A 844 -31.31 -11.61 -16.00
CA ARG A 844 -30.49 -12.80 -16.22
C ARG A 844 -29.01 -12.51 -15.98
N VAL A 845 -28.48 -11.40 -16.52
CA VAL A 845 -27.09 -10.97 -16.31
C VAL A 845 -26.83 -10.72 -14.82
N ASN A 846 -27.70 -10.05 -14.10
CA ASN A 846 -27.60 -9.84 -12.67
C ASN A 846 -27.61 -11.18 -11.89
N ASN A 847 -28.43 -12.15 -12.29
CA ASN A 847 -28.45 -13.48 -11.70
C ASN A 847 -27.19 -14.27 -12.03
N GLU A 848 -26.62 -14.12 -13.23
CA GLU A 848 -25.33 -14.70 -13.61
C GLU A 848 -24.20 -14.10 -12.78
N ILE A 849 -24.18 -12.78 -12.59
CA ILE A 849 -23.26 -12.09 -11.69
C ILE A 849 -23.42 -12.66 -10.28
N ALA A 850 -24.62 -12.74 -9.75
CA ALA A 850 -24.89 -13.30 -8.42
C ALA A 850 -24.48 -14.77 -8.28
N SER A 851 -24.68 -15.58 -9.32
CA SER A 851 -24.27 -16.99 -9.34
C SER A 851 -22.75 -17.15 -9.48
N PHE A 852 -22.10 -16.27 -10.23
CA PHE A 852 -20.64 -16.21 -10.35
C PHE A 852 -20.02 -15.81 -9.01
N VAL A 853 -20.58 -14.82 -8.36
CA VAL A 853 -20.25 -14.38 -7.00
C VAL A 853 -20.36 -15.52 -5.99
N ARG A 854 -21.47 -16.31 -6.00
CA ARG A 854 -21.65 -17.47 -5.10
C ARG A 854 -20.62 -18.57 -5.37
N ARG A 855 -20.31 -18.87 -6.63
CA ARG A 855 -19.30 -19.88 -7.00
C ARG A 855 -17.88 -19.48 -6.56
N LEU A 856 -17.55 -18.19 -6.63
CA LEU A 856 -16.26 -17.70 -6.12
C LEU A 856 -16.19 -17.83 -4.59
N ALA A 857 -17.27 -17.52 -3.88
CA ALA A 857 -17.34 -17.68 -2.43
C ALA A 857 -17.25 -19.15 -1.97
N GLU A 858 -17.87 -20.10 -2.74
CA GLU A 858 -17.81 -21.55 -2.47
C GLU A 858 -16.43 -22.15 -2.77
N ASN A 859 -15.65 -21.60 -3.70
CA ASN A 859 -14.29 -22.06 -4.01
C ASN A 859 -13.23 -21.47 -3.06
N SER A 860 -13.60 -20.50 -2.21
CA SER A 860 -12.72 -19.86 -1.24
C SER A 860 -12.87 -20.43 0.19
N GLN A 861 -13.77 -21.40 0.37
CA GLN A 861 -13.89 -22.24 1.57
C GLN A 861 -13.21 -23.60 1.32
#